data_97bee50948b84919664b4f75af9bd5d9
#
_entry.id   97bee50948b84919664b4f75af9bd5d9
#
_cell.length_a   1.000
_cell.length_b   1.000
_cell.length_c   1.000
_cell.angle_alpha   90.00
_cell.angle_beta   90.00
_cell.angle_gamma   90.00
#
_symmetry.space_group_name_H-M   'P 1'
#
loop_
_entity.id
_entity.type
_entity.pdbx_description
1 polymer ?
#
loop_
_entity_poly.entity_id
_entity_poly.type
_entity_poly.pdbx_seq_one_letter_code
_entity_poly.pdbx_strand_id
1 'polypeptide(L)'
;MNQFRYYSLRASEARFGRFFDNKAIRFLIWFVTIALYGLAIFVLWYLHNSLGWLLCSLAIVLTMLMIWANGELLHPAIGKSDNITDVLSRDILVLLNRKPTSRKLAEIVCKTQSGGFLAMRYAITPTLLELCVADLSEDIEPIFAKAREIQQITNSEQIAGAILSVAILECNPKCETILKRMRLTIDDLYGGIIWYNYLHGLVKNMRKPRHTGGFARDLMFGYTPTLQETAVNISRMREGVIKEQVHLAAHDEIIEQMIQIFSNTGRQNVALIGPEGSGRATIVTAFADKILESESKISSQLKYRQIFKLDAAALIGMAGKRGRVETLVRDVLTEGYMAKNVIIWLENAQLFFEDGEGSVDIANTLLPILEGGKLRIILTMDEQRYLEISARNSALANALNKIMVHEANEEETMRIMQDHVPEFEYDHNVIYTIWALKEAYRLSERYVHDLVMPGRALNLLEAAANHAGEDKFVTEESVQAAIEKTYGVKMQSTQTNEDKERLLHMEELIHERMIDQEGAVKAVSDALRRSAAGVRNEHRPIGTFLFMGPTGVGKTELAKALSDVYFNGEGTMIRIDLNEFVSPDDVERLIEDGAVNELSLTSQVMKHPFAVVLLDEIEKAHPQVLTTLLQLLDEGILRDVRNREVSFRDTIVICTSNAGANRIREYIDSGKDLAEVKEELTNELIHQGDFKPEFLNRFDEICVFKPLSKEDLRSIVDLIINGVNKTLENKKMNVVLNDEAKDLLVERGYDPKLGARPMRRIVQQTVENIVAKAVLSGEMNDGDSIMINAAMIKESLD
;
A
#
# COMPACT_ATOMS: atom_id res chain seq x y z
N MET A 1 -21.64 -38.63 16.60
CA MET A 1 -20.60 -39.20 15.74
C MET A 1 -19.28 -38.45 15.76
N ASN A 2 -19.17 -37.41 16.62
CA ASN A 2 -17.93 -36.62 16.80
C ASN A 2 -17.05 -37.10 17.97
N GLN A 3 -17.18 -38.36 18.41
CA GLN A 3 -16.41 -38.87 19.53
C GLN A 3 -14.97 -39.18 19.14
N PHE A 4 -14.03 -38.68 19.94
CA PHE A 4 -12.62 -38.95 19.81
C PHE A 4 -12.31 -40.40 20.29
N ARG A 5 -11.69 -41.20 19.43
CA ARG A 5 -11.28 -42.58 19.73
C ARG A 5 -9.78 -42.66 19.93
N TYR A 6 -9.33 -42.62 21.18
CA TYR A 6 -7.93 -42.64 21.55
C TYR A 6 -7.15 -43.87 21.02
N TYR A 7 -7.80 -45.07 20.99
CA TYR A 7 -7.16 -46.30 20.53
C TYR A 7 -7.44 -46.62 19.07
N SER A 8 -7.83 -45.68 18.25
CA SER A 8 -7.93 -45.92 16.81
C SER A 8 -6.52 -46.25 16.24
N LEU A 9 -6.49 -47.01 15.16
CA LEU A 9 -5.24 -47.38 14.49
C LEU A 9 -4.43 -46.11 14.16
N ARG A 10 -5.08 -45.13 13.56
CA ARG A 10 -4.45 -43.85 13.17
C ARG A 10 -3.85 -43.07 14.36
N ALA A 11 -4.59 -42.98 15.46
CA ALA A 11 -4.09 -42.32 16.67
C ALA A 11 -2.92 -43.04 17.32
N SER A 12 -2.94 -44.38 17.24
CA SER A 12 -1.85 -45.22 17.75
C SER A 12 -0.59 -45.09 16.88
N GLU A 13 -0.76 -45.09 15.55
CA GLU A 13 0.33 -44.85 14.59
C GLU A 13 0.94 -43.47 14.73
N ALA A 14 0.11 -42.43 14.90
CA ALA A 14 0.58 -41.07 15.11
C ALA A 14 1.48 -40.96 16.36
N ARG A 15 1.06 -41.56 17.50
CA ARG A 15 1.87 -41.57 18.74
C ARG A 15 3.13 -42.40 18.62
N PHE A 16 3.07 -43.59 17.95
CA PHE A 16 4.27 -44.39 17.68
C PHE A 16 5.24 -43.60 16.77
N GLY A 17 4.72 -42.93 15.75
CA GLY A 17 5.52 -42.10 14.85
C GLY A 17 6.30 -40.98 15.55
N ARG A 18 5.78 -40.42 16.67
CA ARG A 18 6.45 -39.40 17.47
C ARG A 18 7.83 -39.84 17.96
N PHE A 19 7.99 -41.12 18.25
CA PHE A 19 9.29 -41.67 18.70
C PHE A 19 10.39 -41.42 17.65
N PHE A 20 10.00 -41.46 16.37
CA PHE A 20 10.93 -41.24 15.24
C PHE A 20 11.08 -39.75 14.87
N ASP A 21 10.38 -38.83 15.50
CA ASP A 21 10.57 -37.39 15.25
C ASP A 21 11.85 -36.84 15.89
N ASN A 22 12.43 -37.60 16.85
CA ASN A 22 13.71 -37.24 17.48
C ASN A 22 14.88 -37.45 16.50
N LYS A 23 15.57 -36.37 16.14
CA LYS A 23 16.72 -36.38 15.22
C LYS A 23 17.81 -37.39 15.64
N ALA A 24 18.07 -37.50 16.94
CA ALA A 24 19.09 -38.45 17.46
C ALA A 24 18.67 -39.89 17.22
N ILE A 25 17.41 -40.24 17.45
CA ILE A 25 16.87 -41.57 17.20
C ILE A 25 16.90 -41.90 15.72
N ARG A 26 16.50 -40.98 14.85
CA ARG A 26 16.60 -41.17 13.40
C ARG A 26 18.03 -41.42 12.96
N PHE A 27 18.97 -40.63 13.45
CA PHE A 27 20.39 -40.80 13.15
C PHE A 27 20.92 -42.15 13.61
N LEU A 28 20.56 -42.59 14.82
CA LEU A 28 20.93 -43.87 15.36
C LEU A 28 20.40 -45.04 14.49
N ILE A 29 19.13 -45.00 14.12
CA ILE A 29 18.50 -46.03 13.29
C ILE A 29 19.17 -46.05 11.90
N TRP A 30 19.42 -44.88 11.30
CA TRP A 30 20.11 -44.75 10.01
C TRP A 30 21.52 -45.34 10.08
N PHE A 31 22.28 -45.01 11.16
CA PHE A 31 23.59 -45.54 11.37
C PHE A 31 23.58 -47.07 11.55
N VAL A 32 22.68 -47.60 12.37
CA VAL A 32 22.51 -49.04 12.56
C VAL A 32 22.10 -49.72 11.25
N THR A 33 21.23 -49.13 10.46
CA THR A 33 20.81 -49.68 9.16
C THR A 33 21.99 -49.80 8.19
N ILE A 34 22.82 -48.77 8.07
CA ILE A 34 24.00 -48.76 7.21
C ILE A 34 25.02 -49.80 7.73
N ALA A 35 25.25 -49.83 9.05
CA ALA A 35 26.17 -50.79 9.65
C ALA A 35 25.72 -52.23 9.38
N LEU A 36 24.42 -52.53 9.48
CA LEU A 36 23.85 -53.83 9.15
C LEU A 36 24.03 -54.22 7.67
N TYR A 37 23.82 -53.29 6.74
CA TYR A 37 24.09 -53.51 5.32
C TYR A 37 25.56 -53.76 5.06
N GLY A 38 26.47 -52.97 5.66
CA GLY A 38 27.92 -53.17 5.55
C GLY A 38 28.35 -54.53 6.10
N LEU A 39 27.82 -54.91 7.28
CA LEU A 39 28.11 -56.22 7.89
C LEU A 39 27.51 -57.36 7.07
N ALA A 40 26.33 -57.22 6.53
CA ALA A 40 25.70 -58.20 5.66
C ALA A 40 26.55 -58.47 4.39
N ILE A 41 27.02 -57.39 3.75
CA ILE A 41 27.91 -57.50 2.58
C ILE A 41 29.24 -58.17 2.95
N PHE A 42 29.83 -57.78 4.10
CA PHE A 42 31.08 -58.37 4.59
C PHE A 42 30.91 -59.88 4.86
N VAL A 43 29.84 -60.31 5.52
CA VAL A 43 29.57 -61.72 5.84
C VAL A 43 29.27 -62.52 4.58
N LEU A 44 28.55 -61.98 3.60
CA LEU A 44 28.23 -62.65 2.33
C LEU A 44 29.44 -62.78 1.41
N TRP A 45 30.23 -61.68 1.29
CA TRP A 45 31.31 -61.64 0.31
C TRP A 45 32.62 -62.19 0.89
N TYR A 46 33.00 -61.84 2.12
CA TYR A 46 34.29 -62.19 2.70
C TYR A 46 34.25 -63.52 3.47
N LEU A 47 33.16 -63.75 4.23
CA LEU A 47 33.03 -64.99 5.03
C LEU A 47 32.23 -66.10 4.30
N HIS A 48 31.70 -65.85 3.11
CA HIS A 48 30.86 -66.75 2.33
C HIS A 48 29.75 -67.46 3.12
N ASN A 49 29.20 -66.78 4.14
CA ASN A 49 28.22 -67.33 5.07
C ASN A 49 26.82 -66.86 4.81
N SER A 50 25.83 -67.79 4.73
CA SER A 50 24.43 -67.51 4.49
C SER A 50 23.75 -66.63 5.58
N LEU A 51 24.36 -66.49 6.77
CA LEU A 51 23.92 -65.58 7.82
C LEU A 51 23.83 -64.10 7.33
N GLY A 52 24.60 -63.76 6.30
CA GLY A 52 24.53 -62.43 5.70
C GLY A 52 23.15 -62.10 5.10
N TRP A 53 22.40 -63.06 4.62
CA TRP A 53 21.02 -62.89 4.15
C TRP A 53 20.08 -62.52 5.28
N LEU A 54 20.29 -63.08 6.48
CA LEU A 54 19.50 -62.76 7.67
C LEU A 54 19.75 -61.32 8.13
N LEU A 55 21.01 -60.86 8.10
CA LEU A 55 21.37 -59.46 8.40
C LEU A 55 20.77 -58.51 7.36
N CYS A 56 20.80 -58.89 6.08
CA CYS A 56 20.17 -58.07 5.02
C CYS A 56 18.68 -57.97 5.21
N SER A 57 17.99 -59.06 5.57
CA SER A 57 16.55 -59.01 5.84
C SER A 57 16.18 -58.08 7.02
N LEU A 58 16.99 -58.08 8.08
CA LEU A 58 16.82 -57.18 9.23
C LEU A 58 17.05 -55.73 8.84
N ALA A 59 18.06 -55.45 8.01
CA ALA A 59 18.33 -54.10 7.49
C ALA A 59 17.21 -53.63 6.59
N ILE A 60 16.60 -54.50 5.77
CA ILE A 60 15.42 -54.15 4.95
C ILE A 60 14.23 -53.78 5.83
N VAL A 61 13.97 -54.49 6.92
CA VAL A 61 12.90 -54.12 7.86
C VAL A 61 13.11 -52.74 8.46
N LEU A 62 14.35 -52.46 8.90
CA LEU A 62 14.70 -51.13 9.41
C LEU A 62 14.58 -50.03 8.34
N THR A 63 14.96 -50.33 7.11
CA THR A 63 14.81 -49.39 5.98
C THR A 63 13.33 -49.10 5.72
N MET A 64 12.48 -50.15 5.69
CA MET A 64 11.01 -49.97 5.54
C MET A 64 10.42 -49.16 6.69
N LEU A 65 10.88 -49.38 7.92
CA LEU A 65 10.45 -48.62 9.08
C LEU A 65 10.85 -47.11 8.95
N MET A 66 12.06 -46.84 8.45
CA MET A 66 12.53 -45.46 8.20
C MET A 66 11.76 -44.81 7.05
N ILE A 67 11.47 -45.53 5.97
CA ILE A 67 10.62 -45.01 4.88
C ILE A 67 9.22 -44.70 5.40
N TRP A 68 8.62 -45.60 6.18
CA TRP A 68 7.33 -45.37 6.82
C TRP A 68 7.37 -44.18 7.77
N ALA A 69 8.40 -44.02 8.60
CA ALA A 69 8.55 -42.90 9.53
C ALA A 69 8.78 -41.54 8.84
N ASN A 70 9.40 -41.52 7.64
CA ASN A 70 9.66 -40.33 6.85
C ASN A 70 8.49 -40.00 5.89
N GLY A 71 7.61 -40.94 5.59
CA GLY A 71 6.44 -40.79 4.74
C GLY A 71 5.23 -40.26 5.50
N GLU A 72 4.12 -40.11 4.79
CA GLU A 72 2.83 -39.93 5.40
C GLU A 72 2.41 -41.24 6.09
N LEU A 73 1.59 -41.11 7.15
CA LEU A 73 1.05 -42.29 7.84
C LEU A 73 0.38 -43.23 6.84
N LEU A 74 0.52 -44.53 7.08
CA LEU A 74 -0.08 -45.59 6.26
C LEU A 74 -1.61 -45.44 6.09
N HIS A 75 -2.25 -44.81 7.06
CA HIS A 75 -3.67 -44.42 7.01
C HIS A 75 -3.77 -42.90 6.80
N PRO A 76 -3.82 -42.41 5.56
CA PRO A 76 -4.00 -40.99 5.27
C PRO A 76 -5.32 -40.49 5.83
N ALA A 77 -5.41 -39.18 6.05
CA ALA A 77 -6.64 -38.55 6.48
C ALA A 77 -7.74 -38.74 5.43
N ILE A 78 -8.87 -39.30 5.86
CA ILE A 78 -10.05 -39.46 5.01
C ILE A 78 -10.98 -38.28 5.29
N GLY A 79 -10.92 -37.26 4.42
CA GLY A 79 -11.69 -36.02 4.62
C GLY A 79 -13.20 -36.16 4.72
N LYS A 80 -13.74 -37.34 4.33
CA LYS A 80 -15.18 -37.68 4.37
C LYS A 80 -15.55 -38.72 5.40
N SER A 81 -14.67 -39.09 6.34
CA SER A 81 -14.98 -40.11 7.36
C SER A 81 -15.96 -39.54 8.41
N ASP A 82 -16.86 -40.39 8.91
CA ASP A 82 -17.78 -40.06 9.99
C ASP A 82 -17.11 -39.92 11.36
N ASN A 83 -15.91 -40.48 11.53
CA ASN A 83 -15.14 -40.37 12.76
C ASN A 83 -14.21 -39.18 12.74
N ILE A 84 -14.28 -38.31 13.76
CA ILE A 84 -13.40 -37.15 13.88
C ILE A 84 -11.91 -37.53 13.95
N THR A 85 -11.60 -38.67 14.59
CA THR A 85 -10.20 -39.17 14.75
C THR A 85 -9.51 -39.43 13.42
N ASP A 86 -10.27 -39.82 12.38
CA ASP A 86 -9.72 -40.13 11.05
C ASP A 86 -9.41 -38.89 10.24
N VAL A 87 -9.96 -37.73 10.64
CA VAL A 87 -9.82 -36.46 9.95
C VAL A 87 -8.86 -35.53 10.67
N LEU A 88 -8.54 -35.76 11.94
CA LEU A 88 -7.57 -34.99 12.69
C LEU A 88 -6.15 -35.11 12.12
N SER A 89 -5.40 -34.01 12.14
CA SER A 89 -3.99 -34.01 11.74
C SER A 89 -3.13 -34.83 12.70
N ARG A 90 -2.00 -35.33 12.21
CA ARG A 90 -1.04 -36.09 12.98
C ARG A 90 -0.59 -35.36 14.25
N ASP A 91 -0.27 -34.07 14.12
CA ASP A 91 0.25 -33.24 15.21
C ASP A 91 -0.74 -33.18 16.40
N ILE A 92 -2.02 -33.06 16.09
CA ILE A 92 -3.09 -33.06 17.09
C ILE A 92 -3.24 -34.44 17.74
N LEU A 93 -3.26 -35.53 16.94
CA LEU A 93 -3.41 -36.90 17.44
C LEU A 93 -2.29 -37.30 18.40
N VAL A 94 -1.09 -36.79 18.17
CA VAL A 94 0.09 -37.03 19.03
C VAL A 94 -0.04 -36.35 20.38
N LEU A 95 -0.62 -35.17 20.42
CA LEU A 95 -0.69 -34.32 21.62
C LEU A 95 -1.94 -34.56 22.46
N LEU A 96 -3.01 -35.16 21.88
CA LEU A 96 -4.27 -35.41 22.58
C LEU A 96 -4.15 -36.55 23.58
N ASN A 97 -4.67 -36.35 24.81
CA ASN A 97 -4.75 -37.33 25.88
C ASN A 97 -5.99 -38.24 25.71
N ARG A 98 -6.10 -39.28 26.55
CA ARG A 98 -7.20 -40.23 26.51
C ARG A 98 -8.57 -39.60 26.79
N LYS A 99 -8.65 -38.57 27.60
CA LYS A 99 -9.85 -37.77 27.89
C LYS A 99 -9.44 -36.28 27.68
N PRO A 100 -9.50 -35.79 26.45
CA PRO A 100 -9.19 -34.40 26.21
C PRO A 100 -10.33 -33.50 26.74
N THR A 101 -9.96 -32.41 27.40
CA THR A 101 -10.89 -31.34 27.81
C THR A 101 -10.70 -30.15 26.90
N SER A 102 -11.69 -29.26 26.80
CA SER A 102 -11.64 -28.04 26.03
C SER A 102 -10.41 -27.16 26.39
N ARG A 103 -10.09 -27.06 27.68
CA ARG A 103 -8.91 -26.32 28.19
C ARG A 103 -7.58 -26.94 27.68
N LYS A 104 -7.50 -28.28 27.74
CA LYS A 104 -6.30 -28.99 27.26
C LYS A 104 -6.13 -28.85 25.74
N LEU A 105 -7.26 -28.82 25.01
CA LEU A 105 -7.26 -28.60 23.57
C LEU A 105 -6.71 -27.20 23.23
N ALA A 106 -7.14 -26.14 23.92
CA ALA A 106 -6.65 -24.78 23.74
C ALA A 106 -5.12 -24.68 23.95
N GLU A 107 -4.59 -25.36 24.98
CA GLU A 107 -3.14 -25.39 25.26
C GLU A 107 -2.33 -26.09 24.14
N ILE A 108 -2.90 -27.17 23.56
CA ILE A 108 -2.20 -28.02 22.58
C ILE A 108 -2.22 -27.40 21.19
N VAL A 109 -3.32 -26.76 20.83
CA VAL A 109 -3.56 -26.27 19.46
C VAL A 109 -2.48 -25.32 18.98
N CYS A 110 -2.06 -24.36 19.80
CA CYS A 110 -1.00 -23.41 19.47
C CYS A 110 0.40 -24.04 19.38
N LYS A 111 0.59 -25.25 19.93
CA LYS A 111 1.86 -26.02 19.82
C LYS A 111 2.01 -26.72 18.48
N THR A 112 0.95 -26.81 17.69
CA THR A 112 0.99 -27.34 16.33
C THR A 112 1.52 -26.32 15.35
N GLN A 113 2.05 -26.74 14.21
CA GLN A 113 2.56 -25.83 13.19
C GLN A 113 1.49 -24.85 12.69
N SER A 114 0.29 -25.37 12.39
CA SER A 114 -0.80 -24.56 11.88
C SER A 114 -1.42 -23.64 12.94
N GLY A 115 -1.54 -24.10 14.19
CA GLY A 115 -2.00 -23.26 15.30
C GLY A 115 -0.99 -22.17 15.66
N GLY A 116 0.31 -22.51 15.63
CA GLY A 116 1.41 -21.56 15.79
C GLY A 116 1.44 -20.49 14.71
N PHE A 117 1.12 -20.85 13.46
CA PHE A 117 0.98 -19.89 12.37
C PHE A 117 -0.08 -18.83 12.65
N LEU A 118 -1.27 -19.24 13.09
CA LEU A 118 -2.32 -18.29 13.48
C LEU A 118 -1.96 -17.49 14.75
N ALA A 119 -1.27 -18.12 15.70
CA ALA A 119 -0.83 -17.43 16.91
C ALA A 119 0.13 -16.28 16.60
N MET A 120 1.07 -16.47 15.69
CA MET A 120 2.05 -15.45 15.30
C MET A 120 1.46 -14.35 14.42
N ARG A 121 0.63 -14.72 13.41
CA ARG A 121 0.19 -13.77 12.39
C ARG A 121 -1.16 -13.11 12.69
N TYR A 122 -2.02 -13.79 13.47
CA TYR A 122 -3.37 -13.36 13.82
C TYR A 122 -3.55 -13.13 15.32
N ALA A 123 -2.45 -13.16 16.09
CA ALA A 123 -2.46 -13.01 17.54
C ALA A 123 -3.44 -13.95 18.29
N ILE A 124 -3.76 -15.12 17.70
CA ILE A 124 -4.59 -16.14 18.38
C ILE A 124 -3.71 -16.92 19.35
N THR A 125 -3.33 -16.26 20.43
CA THR A 125 -2.41 -16.78 21.44
C THR A 125 -3.02 -17.86 22.32
N PRO A 126 -2.22 -18.72 22.96
CA PRO A 126 -2.73 -19.69 23.93
C PRO A 126 -3.54 -19.04 25.05
N THR A 127 -3.13 -17.88 25.53
CA THR A 127 -3.83 -17.11 26.56
C THR A 127 -5.23 -16.67 26.12
N LEU A 128 -5.36 -16.21 24.87
CA LEU A 128 -6.66 -15.87 24.28
C LEU A 128 -7.57 -17.09 24.20
N LEU A 129 -7.06 -18.21 23.71
CA LEU A 129 -7.84 -19.45 23.60
C LEU A 129 -8.24 -20.01 24.97
N GLU A 130 -7.38 -19.91 25.99
CA GLU A 130 -7.72 -20.30 27.36
C GLU A 130 -8.84 -19.43 27.94
N LEU A 131 -8.83 -18.12 27.69
CA LEU A 131 -9.91 -17.21 28.07
C LEU A 131 -11.22 -17.57 27.35
N CYS A 132 -11.15 -17.88 26.07
CA CYS A 132 -12.34 -18.31 25.30
C CYS A 132 -12.95 -19.60 25.85
N VAL A 133 -12.11 -20.55 26.24
CA VAL A 133 -12.56 -21.85 26.79
C VAL A 133 -13.11 -21.73 28.22
N ALA A 134 -12.69 -20.72 29.00
CA ALA A 134 -13.21 -20.51 30.36
C ALA A 134 -14.74 -20.29 30.38
N ASP A 135 -15.29 -19.74 29.32
CA ASP A 135 -16.73 -19.50 29.14
C ASP A 135 -17.46 -20.73 28.51
N LEU A 136 -16.74 -21.78 28.11
CA LEU A 136 -17.29 -22.98 27.46
C LEU A 136 -17.39 -24.17 28.43
N SER A 137 -18.23 -25.15 28.11
CA SER A 137 -18.27 -26.43 28.80
C SER A 137 -16.95 -27.20 28.63
N GLU A 138 -16.64 -28.11 29.57
CA GLU A 138 -15.48 -29.00 29.44
C GLU A 138 -15.60 -30.01 28.27
N ASP A 139 -16.78 -30.11 27.68
CA ASP A 139 -17.04 -30.99 26.56
C ASP A 139 -16.44 -30.45 25.27
N ILE A 140 -15.77 -31.32 24.53
CA ILE A 140 -15.10 -31.02 23.24
C ILE A 140 -15.96 -31.31 22.03
N GLU A 141 -17.11 -31.99 22.18
CA GLU A 141 -17.95 -32.38 21.03
C GLU A 141 -18.45 -31.17 20.24
N PRO A 142 -18.90 -30.06 20.86
CA PRO A 142 -19.28 -28.86 20.11
C PRO A 142 -18.12 -28.27 19.29
N ILE A 143 -16.91 -28.24 19.86
CA ILE A 143 -15.73 -27.73 19.17
C ILE A 143 -15.38 -28.59 17.96
N PHE A 144 -15.45 -29.91 18.09
CA PHE A 144 -15.21 -30.82 16.97
C PHE A 144 -16.28 -30.74 15.88
N ALA A 145 -17.56 -30.54 16.27
CA ALA A 145 -18.63 -30.33 15.32
C ALA A 145 -18.37 -29.05 14.49
N LYS A 146 -18.01 -27.96 15.16
CA LYS A 146 -17.68 -26.70 14.48
C LYS A 146 -16.42 -26.79 13.63
N ALA A 147 -15.39 -27.47 14.11
CA ALA A 147 -14.17 -27.70 13.35
C ALA A 147 -14.43 -28.45 12.04
N ARG A 148 -15.44 -29.34 12.03
CA ARG A 148 -15.82 -30.06 10.82
C ARG A 148 -16.54 -29.17 9.82
N GLU A 149 -17.37 -28.27 10.30
CA GLU A 149 -18.00 -27.23 9.46
C GLU A 149 -16.94 -26.35 8.80
N ILE A 150 -15.99 -25.84 9.59
CA ILE A 150 -14.89 -25.03 9.10
C ILE A 150 -14.02 -25.79 8.10
N GLN A 151 -13.75 -27.09 8.34
CA GLN A 151 -13.02 -27.94 7.40
C GLN A 151 -13.70 -27.99 6.02
N GLN A 152 -15.03 -28.10 6.00
CA GLN A 152 -15.80 -28.11 4.74
C GLN A 152 -15.76 -26.76 4.04
N ILE A 153 -15.92 -25.65 4.78
CA ILE A 153 -15.87 -24.28 4.25
C ILE A 153 -14.49 -24.01 3.64
N THR A 154 -13.42 -24.35 4.36
CA THR A 154 -12.03 -24.10 3.92
C THR A 154 -11.48 -25.16 2.97
N ASN A 155 -12.28 -26.16 2.59
CA ASN A 155 -11.91 -27.30 1.75
C ASN A 155 -10.58 -27.96 2.18
N SER A 156 -10.36 -28.09 3.48
CA SER A 156 -9.12 -28.60 4.06
C SER A 156 -9.11 -30.14 4.09
N GLU A 157 -7.98 -30.75 3.73
CA GLU A 157 -7.83 -32.21 3.76
C GLU A 157 -7.98 -32.79 5.18
N GLN A 158 -7.49 -32.06 6.19
CA GLN A 158 -7.44 -32.50 7.59
C GLN A 158 -7.87 -31.39 8.53
N ILE A 159 -8.37 -31.78 9.70
CA ILE A 159 -8.60 -30.85 10.81
C ILE A 159 -7.26 -30.64 11.54
N ALA A 160 -6.58 -29.55 11.24
CA ALA A 160 -5.33 -29.13 11.85
C ALA A 160 -5.57 -28.16 13.01
N GLY A 161 -4.49 -27.77 13.71
CA GLY A 161 -4.58 -26.86 14.85
C GLY A 161 -5.20 -25.50 14.50
N ALA A 162 -4.92 -24.98 13.32
CA ALA A 162 -5.54 -23.72 12.87
C ALA A 162 -7.09 -23.80 12.88
N ILE A 163 -7.65 -24.88 12.32
CA ILE A 163 -9.10 -25.11 12.30
C ILE A 163 -9.66 -25.20 13.73
N LEU A 164 -8.96 -25.91 14.61
CA LEU A 164 -9.39 -26.05 16.01
C LEU A 164 -9.28 -24.73 16.78
N SER A 165 -8.28 -23.91 16.52
CA SER A 165 -8.17 -22.56 17.12
C SER A 165 -9.38 -21.70 16.76
N VAL A 166 -9.75 -21.68 15.49
CA VAL A 166 -10.92 -20.92 15.02
C VAL A 166 -12.22 -21.51 15.54
N ALA A 167 -12.34 -22.85 15.60
CA ALA A 167 -13.51 -23.53 16.16
C ALA A 167 -13.71 -23.19 17.65
N ILE A 168 -12.65 -23.09 18.43
CA ILE A 168 -12.71 -22.66 19.85
C ILE A 168 -13.22 -21.22 19.96
N LEU A 169 -12.73 -20.33 19.10
CA LEU A 169 -13.19 -18.94 19.06
C LEU A 169 -14.66 -18.82 18.70
N GLU A 170 -15.11 -19.52 17.66
CA GLU A 170 -16.50 -19.48 17.20
C GLU A 170 -17.50 -20.12 18.17
N CYS A 171 -17.08 -21.12 18.94
CA CYS A 171 -17.90 -21.69 19.99
C CYS A 171 -18.12 -20.73 21.18
N ASN A 172 -17.31 -19.70 21.33
CA ASN A 172 -17.45 -18.71 22.39
C ASN A 172 -18.57 -17.71 22.07
N PRO A 173 -19.56 -17.48 22.94
CA PRO A 173 -20.66 -16.54 22.70
C PRO A 173 -20.21 -15.08 22.52
N LYS A 174 -19.01 -14.74 22.96
CA LYS A 174 -18.42 -13.41 22.81
C LYS A 174 -17.50 -13.29 21.57
N CYS A 175 -17.50 -14.25 20.66
CA CYS A 175 -16.63 -14.33 19.49
C CYS A 175 -16.64 -13.02 18.71
N GLU A 176 -17.80 -12.48 18.33
CA GLU A 176 -17.91 -11.24 17.58
C GLU A 176 -17.28 -10.04 18.31
N THR A 177 -17.44 -9.97 19.63
CA THR A 177 -16.87 -8.88 20.44
C THR A 177 -15.34 -8.98 20.46
N ILE A 178 -14.80 -10.20 20.56
CA ILE A 178 -13.35 -10.44 20.53
C ILE A 178 -12.79 -10.07 19.15
N LEU A 179 -13.41 -10.54 18.07
CA LEU A 179 -12.98 -10.25 16.70
C LEU A 179 -13.03 -8.75 16.39
N LYS A 180 -14.08 -8.04 16.80
CA LYS A 180 -14.17 -6.58 16.66
C LYS A 180 -13.04 -5.85 17.38
N ARG A 181 -12.67 -6.29 18.57
CA ARG A 181 -11.51 -5.72 19.31
C ARG A 181 -10.19 -5.98 18.59
N MET A 182 -10.07 -7.14 17.94
CA MET A 182 -8.88 -7.50 17.14
C MET A 182 -8.91 -6.90 15.73
N ARG A 183 -9.96 -6.18 15.34
CA ARG A 183 -10.19 -5.69 13.97
C ARG A 183 -10.11 -6.80 12.92
N LEU A 184 -10.62 -7.98 13.25
CA LEU A 184 -10.67 -9.14 12.36
C LEU A 184 -12.12 -9.57 12.14
N THR A 185 -12.35 -10.23 11.01
CA THR A 185 -13.60 -10.90 10.67
C THR A 185 -13.42 -12.42 10.74
N ILE A 186 -14.51 -13.17 10.71
CA ILE A 186 -14.45 -14.64 10.63
C ILE A 186 -13.81 -15.05 9.30
N ASP A 187 -14.10 -14.34 8.22
CA ASP A 187 -13.54 -14.60 6.89
C ASP A 187 -12.02 -14.43 6.87
N ASP A 188 -11.47 -13.47 7.62
CA ASP A 188 -10.02 -13.35 7.79
C ASP A 188 -9.41 -14.61 8.40
N LEU A 189 -10.07 -15.21 9.38
CA LEU A 189 -9.57 -16.42 10.02
C LEU A 189 -9.67 -17.63 9.08
N TYR A 190 -10.74 -17.74 8.31
CA TYR A 190 -10.84 -18.75 7.25
C TYR A 190 -9.79 -18.54 6.17
N GLY A 191 -9.55 -17.29 5.77
CA GLY A 191 -8.46 -16.92 4.88
C GLY A 191 -7.09 -17.35 5.42
N GLY A 192 -6.86 -17.19 6.73
CA GLY A 192 -5.63 -17.64 7.40
C GLY A 192 -5.44 -19.16 7.36
N ILE A 193 -6.52 -19.94 7.51
CA ILE A 193 -6.48 -21.40 7.35
C ILE A 193 -6.14 -21.78 5.91
N ILE A 194 -6.78 -21.14 4.94
CA ILE A 194 -6.55 -21.39 3.51
C ILE A 194 -5.11 -21.05 3.16
N TRP A 195 -4.60 -19.92 3.63
CA TRP A 195 -3.22 -19.49 3.43
C TRP A 195 -2.22 -20.49 4.01
N TYR A 196 -2.43 -20.97 5.24
CA TYR A 196 -1.57 -21.99 5.83
C TYR A 196 -1.57 -23.30 4.99
N ASN A 197 -2.76 -23.75 4.58
CA ASN A 197 -2.90 -24.97 3.77
C ASN A 197 -2.19 -24.83 2.42
N TYR A 198 -2.29 -23.68 1.81
CA TYR A 198 -1.60 -23.35 0.56
C TYR A 198 -0.08 -23.41 0.74
N LEU A 199 0.48 -22.71 1.73
CA LEU A 199 1.92 -22.76 2.04
C LEU A 199 2.41 -24.18 2.34
N HIS A 200 1.64 -24.94 3.12
CA HIS A 200 1.97 -26.33 3.43
C HIS A 200 1.95 -27.20 2.17
N GLY A 201 0.98 -26.99 1.29
CA GLY A 201 0.89 -27.65 -0.02
C GLY A 201 2.10 -27.33 -0.92
N LEU A 202 2.54 -26.06 -0.95
CA LEU A 202 3.74 -25.65 -1.68
C LEU A 202 4.98 -26.40 -1.20
N VAL A 203 5.22 -26.45 0.11
CA VAL A 203 6.35 -27.19 0.71
C VAL A 203 6.29 -28.69 0.40
N LYS A 204 5.10 -29.30 0.41
CA LYS A 204 4.88 -30.70 0.05
C LYS A 204 5.20 -30.96 -1.42
N ASN A 205 4.77 -30.08 -2.31
CA ASN A 205 5.01 -30.17 -3.75
C ASN A 205 6.48 -29.89 -4.13
N MET A 206 7.16 -29.00 -3.41
CA MET A 206 8.62 -28.77 -3.60
C MET A 206 9.46 -30.03 -3.40
N ARG A 207 9.02 -30.97 -2.58
CA ARG A 207 9.71 -32.26 -2.34
C ARG A 207 9.50 -33.27 -3.46
N LYS A 208 8.55 -33.05 -4.35
CA LYS A 208 8.34 -33.93 -5.52
C LYS A 208 9.35 -33.55 -6.61
N PRO A 209 10.10 -34.52 -7.19
CA PRO A 209 10.98 -34.21 -8.31
C PRO A 209 10.15 -33.65 -9.47
N ARG A 210 10.48 -32.44 -9.92
CA ARG A 210 9.86 -31.84 -11.11
C ARG A 210 10.32 -32.61 -12.34
N HIS A 211 9.41 -33.21 -13.07
CA HIS A 211 9.71 -33.74 -14.39
C HIS A 211 9.69 -32.59 -15.41
N THR A 212 10.84 -32.01 -15.63
CA THR A 212 11.03 -30.87 -16.55
C THR A 212 11.20 -31.32 -18.03
N GLY A 213 10.68 -32.45 -18.39
CA GLY A 213 10.87 -33.05 -19.71
C GLY A 213 11.90 -34.16 -19.71
N GLY A 214 11.93 -35.02 -20.76
CA GLY A 214 12.85 -36.13 -20.87
C GLY A 214 14.30 -35.71 -21.14
N PHE A 215 15.26 -36.64 -20.95
CA PHE A 215 16.69 -36.45 -21.17
C PHE A 215 17.06 -35.85 -22.55
N ALA A 216 16.22 -36.06 -23.57
CA ALA A 216 16.42 -35.50 -24.91
C ALA A 216 15.86 -34.08 -25.10
N ARG A 217 15.28 -33.43 -24.09
CA ARG A 217 14.69 -32.10 -24.22
C ARG A 217 15.71 -31.07 -24.69
N ASP A 218 16.87 -31.04 -24.04
CA ASP A 218 17.94 -30.07 -24.38
C ASP A 218 18.57 -30.35 -25.76
N LEU A 219 18.47 -31.58 -26.27
CA LEU A 219 18.88 -31.93 -27.59
C LEU A 219 17.87 -31.57 -28.69
N MET A 220 16.61 -31.31 -28.33
CA MET A 220 15.54 -30.88 -29.26
C MET A 220 15.56 -29.38 -29.50
N PHE A 221 16.35 -28.60 -28.78
CA PHE A 221 16.54 -27.20 -29.05
C PHE A 221 17.41 -27.02 -30.27
N GLY A 222 16.94 -26.23 -31.23
CA GLY A 222 17.79 -25.72 -32.27
C GLY A 222 18.97 -24.92 -31.72
N TYR A 223 20.01 -24.81 -32.52
CA TYR A 223 21.13 -23.93 -32.20
C TYR A 223 20.67 -22.46 -32.19
N THR A 224 20.60 -21.83 -31.03
CA THR A 224 20.09 -20.45 -30.83
C THR A 224 21.12 -19.58 -30.08
N PRO A 225 22.32 -19.35 -30.66
CA PRO A 225 23.38 -18.62 -29.98
C PRO A 225 23.01 -17.15 -29.75
N THR A 226 22.46 -16.48 -30.73
CA THR A 226 22.08 -15.06 -30.65
C THR A 226 20.97 -14.86 -29.61
N LEU A 227 19.97 -15.73 -29.64
CA LEU A 227 18.88 -15.69 -28.67
C LEU A 227 19.36 -15.95 -27.22
N GLN A 228 20.32 -16.86 -27.01
CA GLN A 228 20.89 -17.14 -25.69
C GLN A 228 21.78 -16.01 -25.17
N GLU A 229 22.42 -15.27 -26.06
CA GLU A 229 23.26 -14.12 -25.71
C GLU A 229 22.45 -12.88 -25.40
N THR A 230 21.34 -12.67 -26.12
CA THR A 230 20.54 -11.43 -26.05
C THR A 230 19.31 -11.50 -25.16
N ALA A 231 18.84 -12.70 -24.84
CA ALA A 231 17.58 -12.92 -24.12
C ALA A 231 17.77 -13.72 -22.84
N VAL A 232 16.96 -13.43 -21.84
CA VAL A 232 16.93 -14.14 -20.58
C VAL A 232 15.96 -15.32 -20.68
N ASN A 233 16.47 -16.55 -20.49
CA ASN A 233 15.63 -17.75 -20.48
C ASN A 233 14.90 -17.91 -19.13
N ILE A 234 13.66 -17.43 -19.07
CA ILE A 234 12.82 -17.48 -17.85
C ILE A 234 12.55 -18.94 -17.43
N SER A 235 12.22 -19.81 -18.36
CA SER A 235 11.93 -21.20 -18.05
C SER A 235 13.12 -21.92 -17.40
N ARG A 236 14.36 -21.63 -17.83
CA ARG A 236 15.56 -22.22 -17.26
C ARG A 236 15.90 -21.64 -15.88
N MET A 237 15.67 -20.35 -15.67
CA MET A 237 15.85 -19.74 -14.33
C MET A 237 14.94 -20.39 -13.30
N ARG A 238 13.75 -20.86 -13.71
CA ARG A 238 12.76 -21.53 -12.86
C ARG A 238 13.07 -23.02 -12.58
N GLU A 239 13.92 -23.66 -13.38
CA GLU A 239 14.23 -25.10 -13.22
C GLU A 239 15.03 -25.42 -11.96
N GLY A 240 15.90 -24.57 -11.51
CA GLY A 240 16.86 -24.82 -10.40
C GLY A 240 16.51 -24.15 -9.08
N VAL A 241 15.55 -23.26 -9.07
CA VAL A 241 15.24 -22.44 -7.92
C VAL A 241 14.00 -22.99 -7.24
N ILE A 242 14.12 -23.34 -5.97
CA ILE A 242 13.01 -23.63 -5.05
C ILE A 242 12.12 -22.34 -4.86
N LYS A 243 12.39 -21.29 -5.61
CA LYS A 243 11.71 -20.02 -5.56
C LYS A 243 10.40 -20.11 -6.35
N GLU A 244 9.33 -19.91 -5.64
CA GLU A 244 8.03 -19.40 -6.09
C GLU A 244 7.31 -20.23 -7.17
N GLN A 245 6.46 -21.10 -6.73
CA GLN A 245 5.23 -21.31 -7.47
C GLN A 245 4.33 -20.10 -7.14
N VAL A 246 4.38 -19.07 -7.97
CA VAL A 246 3.40 -18.00 -7.93
C VAL A 246 2.07 -18.60 -8.37
N HIS A 247 1.29 -19.08 -7.43
CA HIS A 247 -0.07 -19.51 -7.69
C HIS A 247 -0.94 -18.25 -7.75
N LEU A 248 -0.98 -17.65 -8.91
CA LEU A 248 -1.85 -16.52 -9.21
C LEU A 248 -3.27 -17.04 -9.43
N ALA A 249 -3.95 -17.43 -8.36
CA ALA A 249 -5.38 -17.74 -8.46
C ALA A 249 -6.18 -16.59 -9.08
N ALA A 250 -5.71 -15.34 -8.89
CA ALA A 250 -6.30 -14.14 -9.44
C ALA A 250 -6.22 -14.05 -10.99
N HIS A 251 -5.25 -14.71 -11.62
CA HIS A 251 -5.03 -14.61 -13.06
C HIS A 251 -5.13 -15.96 -13.80
N ASP A 252 -5.68 -16.98 -13.16
CA ASP A 252 -5.84 -18.31 -13.78
C ASP A 252 -6.65 -18.24 -15.08
N GLU A 253 -7.67 -17.38 -15.16
CA GLU A 253 -8.46 -17.18 -16.38
C GLU A 253 -7.60 -16.62 -17.53
N ILE A 254 -6.72 -15.67 -17.25
CA ILE A 254 -5.81 -15.08 -18.23
C ILE A 254 -4.82 -16.14 -18.73
N ILE A 255 -4.26 -16.93 -17.83
CA ILE A 255 -3.36 -18.03 -18.18
C ILE A 255 -4.07 -19.08 -19.03
N GLU A 256 -5.33 -19.42 -18.73
CA GLU A 256 -6.10 -20.34 -19.55
C GLU A 256 -6.41 -19.77 -20.94
N GLN A 257 -6.72 -18.48 -21.06
CA GLN A 257 -6.88 -17.81 -22.35
C GLN A 257 -5.59 -17.85 -23.16
N MET A 258 -4.43 -17.59 -22.53
CA MET A 258 -3.13 -17.73 -23.19
C MET A 258 -2.90 -19.17 -23.70
N ILE A 259 -3.21 -20.18 -22.89
CA ILE A 259 -3.10 -21.59 -23.27
C ILE A 259 -4.00 -21.90 -24.47
N GLN A 260 -5.22 -21.40 -24.50
CA GLN A 260 -6.16 -21.58 -25.61
C GLN A 260 -5.62 -20.96 -26.90
N ILE A 261 -5.16 -19.70 -26.85
CA ILE A 261 -4.60 -19.00 -28.02
C ILE A 261 -3.40 -19.75 -28.60
N PHE A 262 -2.45 -20.15 -27.72
CA PHE A 262 -1.25 -20.86 -28.16
C PHE A 262 -1.49 -22.33 -28.55
N SER A 263 -2.62 -22.92 -28.22
CA SER A 263 -3.03 -24.26 -28.63
C SER A 263 -3.73 -24.28 -29.99
N ASN A 264 -4.24 -23.15 -30.46
CA ASN A 264 -4.93 -23.00 -31.71
C ASN A 264 -3.95 -22.94 -32.92
N THR A 265 -4.46 -23.24 -34.11
CA THR A 265 -3.65 -23.21 -35.36
C THR A 265 -3.59 -21.84 -36.00
N GLY A 266 -4.24 -20.83 -35.42
CA GLY A 266 -4.28 -19.46 -35.92
C GLY A 266 -3.07 -18.61 -35.55
N ARG A 267 -3.30 -17.32 -35.33
CA ARG A 267 -2.28 -16.38 -34.86
C ARG A 267 -1.84 -16.76 -33.44
N GLN A 268 -0.57 -17.08 -33.30
CA GLN A 268 0.02 -17.55 -32.02
C GLN A 268 0.78 -16.42 -31.30
N ASN A 269 0.13 -15.30 -31.12
CA ASN A 269 0.64 -14.18 -30.36
C ASN A 269 -0.36 -13.79 -29.26
N VAL A 270 0.13 -13.26 -28.17
CA VAL A 270 -0.67 -12.74 -27.04
C VAL A 270 -0.12 -11.39 -26.65
N ALA A 271 -0.96 -10.38 -26.60
CA ALA A 271 -0.63 -9.08 -26.06
C ALA A 271 -1.36 -8.89 -24.72
N LEU A 272 -0.60 -8.92 -23.61
CA LEU A 272 -1.08 -8.58 -22.28
C LEU A 272 -1.01 -7.06 -22.10
N ILE A 273 -2.16 -6.43 -22.05
CA ILE A 273 -2.31 -4.98 -22.00
C ILE A 273 -2.91 -4.60 -20.65
N GLY A 274 -2.31 -3.69 -19.95
CA GLY A 274 -2.82 -3.20 -18.66
C GLY A 274 -1.89 -2.16 -18.04
N PRO A 275 -2.33 -1.48 -17.01
CA PRO A 275 -1.54 -0.43 -16.36
C PRO A 275 -0.30 -0.99 -15.64
N GLU A 276 0.63 -0.11 -15.31
CA GLU A 276 1.85 -0.48 -14.58
C GLU A 276 1.51 -0.93 -13.14
N GLY A 277 2.08 -2.05 -12.72
CA GLY A 277 1.76 -2.67 -11.43
C GLY A 277 0.66 -3.74 -11.46
N SER A 278 -0.04 -3.96 -12.60
CA SER A 278 -1.10 -4.98 -12.72
C SER A 278 -0.62 -6.43 -12.75
N GLY A 279 0.70 -6.68 -12.66
CA GLY A 279 1.25 -8.05 -12.62
C GLY A 279 1.46 -8.72 -13.98
N ARG A 280 1.50 -7.99 -15.09
CA ARG A 280 1.70 -8.52 -16.46
C ARG A 280 2.91 -9.46 -16.57
N ALA A 281 4.05 -9.06 -16.01
CA ALA A 281 5.28 -9.88 -16.00
C ALA A 281 5.11 -11.16 -15.17
N THR A 282 4.44 -11.05 -14.04
CA THR A 282 4.16 -12.17 -13.14
C THR A 282 3.23 -13.20 -13.81
N ILE A 283 2.24 -12.75 -14.59
CA ILE A 283 1.38 -13.63 -15.40
C ILE A 283 2.21 -14.46 -16.40
N VAL A 284 3.16 -13.84 -17.11
CA VAL A 284 4.03 -14.55 -18.06
C VAL A 284 4.91 -15.57 -17.35
N THR A 285 5.40 -15.23 -16.17
CA THR A 285 6.22 -16.12 -15.34
C THR A 285 5.39 -17.32 -14.84
N ALA A 286 4.17 -17.09 -14.37
CA ALA A 286 3.25 -18.15 -13.95
C ALA A 286 2.82 -19.05 -15.14
N PHE A 287 2.62 -18.46 -16.31
CA PHE A 287 2.38 -19.21 -17.54
C PHE A 287 3.59 -20.11 -17.90
N ALA A 288 4.83 -19.63 -17.70
CA ALA A 288 6.02 -20.44 -17.89
C ALA A 288 6.06 -21.66 -16.94
N ASP A 289 5.73 -21.46 -15.65
CA ASP A 289 5.61 -22.55 -14.69
C ASP A 289 4.53 -23.56 -15.07
N LYS A 290 3.37 -23.10 -15.50
CA LYS A 290 2.23 -23.94 -15.92
C LYS A 290 2.58 -24.84 -17.11
N ILE A 291 3.36 -24.34 -18.06
CA ILE A 291 3.82 -25.10 -19.23
C ILE A 291 4.81 -26.20 -18.84
N LEU A 292 5.59 -26.00 -17.78
CA LEU A 292 6.59 -26.95 -17.30
C LEU A 292 5.97 -28.05 -16.42
N GLU A 293 4.74 -27.90 -15.92
CA GLU A 293 4.07 -28.91 -15.12
C GLU A 293 3.72 -30.16 -15.94
N SER A 294 4.18 -31.30 -15.49
CA SER A 294 3.90 -32.60 -16.15
C SER A 294 2.43 -33.02 -16.09
N GLU A 295 1.74 -32.67 -14.98
CA GLU A 295 0.35 -33.05 -14.73
C GLU A 295 -0.67 -32.10 -15.35
N SER A 296 -0.24 -30.96 -15.92
CA SER A 296 -1.12 -30.01 -16.55
C SER A 296 -1.83 -30.56 -17.78
N LYS A 297 -3.12 -30.31 -17.93
CA LYS A 297 -3.95 -30.71 -19.09
C LYS A 297 -3.66 -29.83 -20.33
N ILE A 298 -2.41 -29.51 -20.59
CA ILE A 298 -1.99 -28.66 -21.69
C ILE A 298 -1.68 -29.52 -22.91
N SER A 299 -1.92 -28.97 -24.10
CA SER A 299 -1.56 -29.59 -25.39
C SER A 299 -0.10 -30.01 -25.42
N SER A 300 0.21 -31.20 -25.94
CA SER A 300 1.59 -31.69 -26.10
C SER A 300 2.47 -30.73 -26.93
N GLN A 301 1.88 -29.93 -27.77
CA GLN A 301 2.56 -28.94 -28.59
C GLN A 301 3.05 -27.72 -27.79
N LEU A 302 2.45 -27.43 -26.62
CA LEU A 302 2.80 -26.31 -25.77
C LEU A 302 3.66 -26.75 -24.58
N LYS A 303 3.52 -28.01 -24.10
CA LYS A 303 4.29 -28.53 -22.98
C LYS A 303 5.79 -28.39 -23.20
N TYR A 304 6.49 -28.01 -22.12
CA TYR A 304 7.95 -27.89 -22.05
C TYR A 304 8.59 -26.92 -23.04
N ARG A 305 7.83 -25.96 -23.58
CA ARG A 305 8.42 -24.85 -24.33
C ARG A 305 9.17 -23.91 -23.40
N GLN A 306 10.20 -23.27 -23.94
CA GLN A 306 10.99 -22.31 -23.19
C GLN A 306 10.59 -20.89 -23.56
N ILE A 307 10.46 -20.05 -22.54
CA ILE A 307 10.15 -18.63 -22.73
C ILE A 307 11.45 -17.82 -22.59
N PHE A 308 11.74 -17.05 -23.63
CA PHE A 308 12.88 -16.16 -23.69
C PHE A 308 12.38 -14.71 -23.62
N LYS A 309 12.79 -14.01 -22.56
CA LYS A 309 12.48 -12.60 -22.35
C LYS A 309 13.49 -11.72 -23.09
N LEU A 310 13.01 -10.84 -23.96
CA LEU A 310 13.76 -9.82 -24.66
C LEU A 310 13.43 -8.45 -24.08
N ASP A 311 14.45 -7.68 -23.79
CA ASP A 311 14.37 -6.29 -23.36
C ASP A 311 14.91 -5.37 -24.46
N ALA A 312 14.13 -4.34 -24.82
CA ALA A 312 14.53 -3.37 -25.86
C ALA A 312 15.79 -2.61 -25.49
N ALA A 313 15.91 -2.16 -24.22
CA ALA A 313 17.08 -1.41 -23.76
C ALA A 313 18.37 -2.25 -23.81
N ALA A 314 18.29 -3.52 -23.43
CA ALA A 314 19.42 -4.45 -23.52
C ALA A 314 19.86 -4.67 -24.96
N LEU A 315 18.91 -4.84 -25.90
CA LEU A 315 19.20 -4.99 -27.33
C LEU A 315 19.87 -3.75 -27.93
N ILE A 316 19.40 -2.56 -27.56
CA ILE A 316 19.99 -1.29 -27.99
C ILE A 316 21.43 -1.15 -27.47
N GLY A 317 21.64 -1.47 -26.17
CA GLY A 317 22.97 -1.45 -25.56
C GLY A 317 23.97 -2.37 -26.27
N MET A 318 23.55 -3.57 -26.65
CA MET A 318 24.39 -4.55 -27.35
C MET A 318 24.66 -4.16 -28.81
N ALA A 319 23.69 -3.59 -29.49
CA ALA A 319 23.82 -3.25 -30.91
C ALA A 319 24.66 -1.99 -31.17
N GLY A 320 24.74 -1.04 -30.26
CA GLY A 320 25.53 0.18 -30.34
C GLY A 320 25.16 1.17 -31.44
N LYS A 321 24.38 0.77 -32.45
CA LYS A 321 23.86 1.62 -33.55
C LYS A 321 22.51 1.10 -34.02
N ARG A 322 21.57 2.01 -34.33
CA ARG A 322 20.17 1.73 -34.67
C ARG A 322 19.98 0.68 -35.80
N GLY A 323 20.71 0.76 -36.89
CA GLY A 323 20.63 -0.21 -37.99
C GLY A 323 21.12 -1.63 -37.66
N ARG A 324 21.88 -1.80 -36.58
CA ARG A 324 22.28 -3.10 -36.05
C ARG A 324 21.21 -3.74 -35.19
N VAL A 325 20.37 -2.93 -34.51
CA VAL A 325 19.28 -3.44 -33.65
C VAL A 325 18.25 -4.18 -34.48
N GLU A 326 17.80 -3.60 -35.60
CA GLU A 326 16.86 -4.26 -36.54
C GLU A 326 17.39 -5.59 -37.06
N THR A 327 18.68 -5.64 -37.38
CA THR A 327 19.32 -6.88 -37.85
C THR A 327 19.38 -7.91 -36.73
N LEU A 328 19.77 -7.50 -35.52
CA LEU A 328 19.84 -8.35 -34.32
C LEU A 328 18.47 -8.93 -33.97
N VAL A 329 17.43 -8.10 -33.95
CA VAL A 329 16.04 -8.56 -33.71
C VAL A 329 15.59 -9.54 -34.80
N ARG A 330 15.89 -9.30 -36.06
CA ARG A 330 15.57 -10.22 -37.16
C ARG A 330 16.25 -11.57 -36.97
N ASP A 331 17.53 -11.57 -36.57
CA ASP A 331 18.31 -12.79 -36.34
C ASP A 331 17.72 -13.57 -35.16
N VAL A 332 17.40 -12.91 -34.05
CA VAL A 332 16.75 -13.50 -32.86
C VAL A 332 15.40 -14.13 -33.23
N LEU A 333 14.55 -13.40 -33.98
CA LEU A 333 13.25 -13.91 -34.42
C LEU A 333 13.38 -15.09 -35.38
N THR A 334 14.39 -15.07 -36.27
CA THR A 334 14.69 -16.16 -37.18
C THR A 334 15.18 -17.40 -36.46
N GLU A 335 16.06 -17.25 -35.44
CA GLU A 335 16.50 -18.35 -34.57
C GLU A 335 15.32 -18.93 -33.80
N GLY A 336 14.47 -18.08 -33.18
CA GLY A 336 13.26 -18.51 -32.48
C GLY A 336 12.29 -19.30 -33.38
N TYR A 337 12.13 -18.87 -34.62
CA TYR A 337 11.32 -19.59 -35.63
C TYR A 337 11.89 -20.96 -35.98
N MET A 338 13.19 -21.03 -36.19
CA MET A 338 13.89 -22.28 -36.52
C MET A 338 13.90 -23.28 -35.38
N ALA A 339 14.01 -22.81 -34.15
CA ALA A 339 14.03 -23.63 -32.94
C ALA A 339 12.70 -24.31 -32.60
N LYS A 340 11.57 -23.82 -33.10
CA LYS A 340 10.20 -24.36 -32.97
C LYS A 340 9.69 -24.54 -31.53
N ASN A 341 10.57 -24.66 -30.55
CA ASN A 341 10.26 -24.95 -29.12
C ASN A 341 10.44 -23.74 -28.23
N VAL A 342 10.45 -22.56 -28.79
CA VAL A 342 10.66 -21.27 -28.13
C VAL A 342 9.39 -20.43 -28.17
N ILE A 343 9.16 -19.68 -27.10
CA ILE A 343 8.20 -18.59 -27.04
C ILE A 343 9.01 -17.33 -26.73
N ILE A 344 8.88 -16.31 -27.53
CA ILE A 344 9.55 -15.03 -27.31
C ILE A 344 8.62 -14.11 -26.52
N TRP A 345 9.14 -13.54 -25.43
CA TRP A 345 8.44 -12.54 -24.65
C TRP A 345 9.11 -11.17 -24.83
N LEU A 346 8.41 -10.24 -25.42
CA LEU A 346 8.80 -8.85 -25.54
C LEU A 346 8.26 -8.10 -24.29
N GLU A 347 9.13 -7.86 -23.33
CA GLU A 347 8.79 -7.06 -22.15
C GLU A 347 8.79 -5.59 -22.53
N ASN A 348 7.80 -4.83 -22.02
CA ASN A 348 7.60 -3.43 -22.38
C ASN A 348 7.60 -3.25 -23.91
N ALA A 349 6.73 -4.02 -24.58
CA ALA A 349 6.71 -4.15 -26.01
C ALA A 349 6.50 -2.81 -26.74
N GLN A 350 5.96 -1.79 -26.09
CA GLN A 350 5.85 -0.44 -26.63
C GLN A 350 7.21 0.12 -27.09
N LEU A 351 8.30 -0.21 -26.39
CA LEU A 351 9.65 0.25 -26.75
C LEU A 351 10.15 -0.31 -28.09
N PHE A 352 9.51 -1.35 -28.61
CA PHE A 352 9.80 -1.92 -29.93
C PHE A 352 8.98 -1.31 -31.08
N PHE A 353 8.06 -0.38 -30.76
CA PHE A 353 7.14 0.23 -31.71
C PHE A 353 7.19 1.77 -31.67
N GLU A 354 8.07 2.35 -30.89
CA GLU A 354 8.24 3.79 -30.74
C GLU A 354 9.63 4.24 -31.21
N ASP A 355 9.71 5.49 -31.66
CA ASP A 355 10.96 6.17 -31.97
C ASP A 355 11.36 7.08 -30.81
N GLY A 356 12.46 6.78 -30.09
CA GLY A 356 12.95 7.58 -28.98
C GLY A 356 14.27 7.07 -28.40
N GLU A 357 14.76 7.73 -27.35
CA GLU A 357 15.88 7.20 -26.58
C GLU A 357 15.44 5.93 -25.83
N GLY A 358 16.17 4.85 -26.04
CA GLY A 358 15.86 3.54 -25.45
C GLY A 358 14.75 2.74 -26.16
N SER A 359 14.26 3.19 -27.32
CA SER A 359 13.24 2.52 -28.13
C SER A 359 13.67 2.31 -29.58
N VAL A 360 13.05 1.36 -30.27
CA VAL A 360 13.32 1.04 -31.66
C VAL A 360 12.03 0.67 -32.40
N ASP A 361 11.69 1.37 -33.44
CA ASP A 361 10.55 1.00 -34.28
C ASP A 361 10.89 -0.17 -35.21
N ILE A 362 10.47 -1.37 -34.82
CA ILE A 362 10.55 -2.60 -35.61
C ILE A 362 9.18 -3.12 -36.05
N ALA A 363 8.15 -2.29 -35.97
CA ALA A 363 6.77 -2.66 -36.33
C ALA A 363 6.68 -3.34 -37.68
N ASN A 364 7.36 -2.79 -38.71
CA ASN A 364 7.39 -3.33 -40.06
C ASN A 364 8.06 -4.71 -40.16
N THR A 365 9.01 -5.03 -39.28
CA THR A 365 9.67 -6.34 -39.23
C THR A 365 8.81 -7.36 -38.45
N LEU A 366 8.13 -6.94 -37.37
CA LEU A 366 7.30 -7.80 -36.54
C LEU A 366 5.94 -8.14 -37.18
N LEU A 367 5.32 -7.19 -37.86
CA LEU A 367 3.96 -7.35 -38.39
C LEU A 367 3.78 -8.62 -39.25
N PRO A 368 4.63 -8.96 -40.27
CA PRO A 368 4.49 -10.18 -41.02
C PRO A 368 4.64 -11.48 -40.22
N ILE A 369 5.41 -11.42 -39.15
CA ILE A 369 5.64 -12.55 -38.22
C ILE A 369 4.42 -12.79 -37.36
N LEU A 370 3.84 -11.71 -36.81
CA LEU A 370 2.62 -11.75 -35.99
C LEU A 370 1.41 -12.24 -36.81
N GLU A 371 1.27 -11.79 -38.06
CA GLU A 371 0.20 -12.24 -38.96
C GLU A 371 0.39 -13.67 -39.42
N GLY A 372 1.63 -14.07 -39.66
CA GLY A 372 1.99 -15.40 -40.15
C GLY A 372 1.74 -16.53 -39.17
N GLY A 373 1.58 -16.26 -37.86
CA GLY A 373 1.22 -17.19 -36.81
C GLY A 373 2.18 -18.38 -36.59
N LYS A 374 3.39 -18.31 -37.15
CA LYS A 374 4.39 -19.38 -37.10
C LYS A 374 5.33 -19.32 -35.92
N LEU A 375 5.45 -18.18 -35.28
CA LEU A 375 6.25 -17.95 -34.06
C LEU A 375 5.32 -17.56 -32.93
N ARG A 376 5.54 -18.13 -31.76
CA ARG A 376 4.80 -17.78 -30.55
C ARG A 376 5.44 -16.58 -29.88
N ILE A 377 4.67 -15.50 -29.73
CA ILE A 377 5.16 -14.24 -29.17
C ILE A 377 4.20 -13.79 -28.07
N ILE A 378 4.75 -13.43 -26.92
CA ILE A 378 4.04 -12.74 -25.83
C ILE A 378 4.54 -11.29 -25.85
N LEU A 379 3.62 -10.35 -25.80
CA LEU A 379 3.92 -8.92 -25.66
C LEU A 379 3.29 -8.44 -24.37
N THR A 380 4.04 -7.71 -23.56
CA THR A 380 3.48 -7.00 -22.41
C THR A 380 3.64 -5.50 -22.64
N MET A 381 2.57 -4.73 -22.51
CA MET A 381 2.62 -3.28 -22.74
C MET A 381 1.61 -2.53 -21.88
N ASP A 382 1.91 -1.26 -21.68
CA ASP A 382 1.02 -0.34 -20.99
C ASP A 382 -0.21 -0.03 -21.85
N GLU A 383 -1.36 0.19 -21.20
CA GLU A 383 -2.64 0.41 -21.87
C GLU A 383 -2.65 1.73 -22.66
N GLN A 384 -2.13 2.80 -22.07
CA GLN A 384 -2.09 4.11 -22.74
C GLN A 384 -1.17 4.07 -23.96
N ARG A 385 0.01 3.45 -23.81
CA ARG A 385 0.95 3.26 -24.93
C ARG A 385 0.39 2.36 -26.02
N TYR A 386 -0.35 1.32 -25.64
CA TYR A 386 -1.05 0.50 -26.61
C TYR A 386 -2.07 1.30 -27.43
N LEU A 387 -2.85 2.20 -26.81
CA LEU A 387 -3.81 3.06 -27.49
C LEU A 387 -3.10 4.03 -28.46
N GLU A 388 -1.98 4.63 -28.07
CA GLU A 388 -1.15 5.49 -28.92
C GLU A 388 -0.61 4.74 -30.15
N ILE A 389 -0.06 3.52 -29.92
CA ILE A 389 0.45 2.66 -31.00
C ILE A 389 -0.70 2.23 -31.94
N SER A 390 -1.86 1.88 -31.37
CA SER A 390 -3.05 1.49 -32.12
C SER A 390 -3.57 2.62 -33.03
N ALA A 391 -3.50 3.86 -32.56
CA ALA A 391 -3.88 5.02 -33.33
C ALA A 391 -2.91 5.30 -34.50
N ARG A 392 -1.59 5.04 -34.30
CA ARG A 392 -0.56 5.23 -35.33
C ARG A 392 -0.47 4.06 -36.30
N ASN A 393 -0.66 2.83 -35.84
CA ASN A 393 -0.51 1.59 -36.65
C ASN A 393 -1.65 0.61 -36.36
N SER A 394 -2.79 0.83 -37.01
CA SER A 394 -3.97 -0.03 -36.87
C SER A 394 -3.74 -1.47 -37.36
N ALA A 395 -2.82 -1.69 -38.32
CA ALA A 395 -2.48 -3.02 -38.80
C ALA A 395 -1.83 -3.86 -37.69
N LEU A 396 -0.89 -3.29 -36.97
CA LEU A 396 -0.26 -3.95 -35.83
C LEU A 396 -1.30 -4.28 -34.72
N ALA A 397 -2.15 -3.32 -34.41
CA ALA A 397 -3.20 -3.51 -33.37
C ALA A 397 -4.17 -4.65 -33.75
N ASN A 398 -4.52 -4.79 -35.05
CA ASN A 398 -5.38 -5.86 -35.55
C ASN A 398 -4.68 -7.21 -35.69
N ALA A 399 -3.36 -7.25 -35.73
CA ALA A 399 -2.58 -8.48 -35.77
C ALA A 399 -2.45 -9.17 -34.40
N LEU A 400 -2.71 -8.45 -33.30
CA LEU A 400 -2.53 -8.93 -31.95
C LEU A 400 -3.79 -9.58 -31.36
N ASN A 401 -3.63 -10.71 -30.66
CA ASN A 401 -4.66 -11.28 -29.78
C ASN A 401 -4.53 -10.61 -28.39
N LYS A 402 -5.45 -9.73 -28.07
CA LYS A 402 -5.41 -8.89 -26.88
C LYS A 402 -6.01 -9.59 -25.68
N ILE A 403 -5.35 -9.50 -24.55
CA ILE A 403 -5.88 -9.86 -23.23
C ILE A 403 -5.66 -8.65 -22.32
N MET A 404 -6.76 -8.10 -21.82
CA MET A 404 -6.70 -6.99 -20.87
C MET A 404 -6.40 -7.52 -19.48
N VAL A 405 -5.43 -6.89 -18.81
CA VAL A 405 -5.06 -7.18 -17.42
C VAL A 405 -5.55 -6.00 -16.59
N HIS A 406 -6.62 -6.25 -15.83
CA HIS A 406 -7.21 -5.24 -14.96
C HIS A 406 -6.48 -5.15 -13.63
N GLU A 407 -6.69 -4.07 -12.94
CA GLU A 407 -6.25 -3.90 -11.56
C GLU A 407 -6.90 -4.98 -10.66
N ALA A 408 -6.11 -5.58 -9.78
CA ALA A 408 -6.60 -6.58 -8.85
C ALA A 408 -7.51 -5.95 -7.78
N ASN A 409 -8.61 -6.62 -7.46
CA ASN A 409 -9.48 -6.21 -6.37
C ASN A 409 -8.82 -6.52 -4.99
N GLU A 410 -9.49 -6.13 -3.89
CA GLU A 410 -8.97 -6.33 -2.53
C GLU A 410 -8.65 -7.79 -2.22
N GLU A 411 -9.58 -8.72 -2.52
CA GLU A 411 -9.41 -10.14 -2.24
C GLU A 411 -8.25 -10.75 -3.05
N GLU A 412 -8.15 -10.40 -4.32
CA GLU A 412 -7.06 -10.81 -5.20
C GLU A 412 -5.72 -10.25 -4.74
N THR A 413 -5.68 -8.97 -4.39
CA THR A 413 -4.46 -8.30 -3.89
C THR A 413 -3.98 -8.93 -2.59
N MET A 414 -4.90 -9.22 -1.66
CA MET A 414 -4.56 -9.91 -0.41
C MET A 414 -3.96 -11.29 -0.66
N ARG A 415 -4.50 -12.06 -1.59
CA ARG A 415 -3.95 -13.38 -1.97
C ARG A 415 -2.57 -13.25 -2.58
N ILE A 416 -2.37 -12.30 -3.49
CA ILE A 416 -1.08 -12.06 -4.13
C ILE A 416 -0.03 -11.60 -3.10
N MET A 417 -0.40 -10.73 -2.17
CA MET A 417 0.50 -10.37 -1.06
C MET A 417 0.88 -11.58 -0.21
N GLN A 418 -0.10 -12.45 0.13
CA GLN A 418 0.14 -13.69 0.88
C GLN A 418 1.11 -14.64 0.16
N ASP A 419 1.08 -14.67 -1.18
CA ASP A 419 1.99 -15.48 -1.99
C ASP A 419 3.42 -14.95 -1.95
N HIS A 420 3.61 -13.61 -1.90
CA HIS A 420 4.93 -12.98 -1.84
C HIS A 420 5.52 -12.88 -0.42
N VAL A 421 4.69 -12.93 0.62
CA VAL A 421 5.16 -12.84 2.02
C VAL A 421 6.30 -13.80 2.34
N PRO A 422 6.30 -15.09 1.96
CA PRO A 422 7.41 -15.99 2.28
C PRO A 422 8.76 -15.54 1.69
N GLU A 423 8.77 -14.90 0.54
CA GLU A 423 9.96 -14.34 -0.08
C GLU A 423 10.48 -13.15 0.73
N PHE A 424 9.61 -12.17 1.00
CA PHE A 424 9.96 -11.00 1.79
C PHE A 424 10.44 -11.36 3.21
N GLU A 425 9.80 -12.38 3.83
CA GLU A 425 10.23 -12.88 5.14
C GLU A 425 11.61 -13.52 5.11
N TYR A 426 11.90 -14.26 4.04
CA TYR A 426 13.21 -14.87 3.87
C TYR A 426 14.30 -13.83 3.62
N ASP A 427 14.04 -12.86 2.74
CA ASP A 427 15.04 -11.87 2.33
C ASP A 427 15.34 -10.85 3.46
N HIS A 428 14.32 -10.45 4.22
CA HIS A 428 14.45 -9.47 5.31
C HIS A 428 14.53 -10.08 6.71
N ASN A 429 14.35 -11.41 6.85
CA ASN A 429 14.33 -12.14 8.13
C ASN A 429 13.34 -11.55 9.16
N VAL A 430 12.12 -11.32 8.72
CA VAL A 430 10.97 -10.76 9.45
C VAL A 430 9.75 -11.68 9.37
N ILE A 431 8.68 -11.38 10.10
CA ILE A 431 7.38 -12.08 10.06
C ILE A 431 6.28 -11.04 9.87
N TYR A 432 5.46 -11.21 8.84
CA TYR A 432 4.34 -10.30 8.58
C TYR A 432 3.08 -10.73 9.32
N THR A 433 2.42 -9.76 9.94
CA THR A 433 1.10 -9.93 10.54
C THR A 433 -0.01 -9.66 9.52
N ILE A 434 -1.20 -10.19 9.76
CA ILE A 434 -2.35 -9.93 8.86
C ILE A 434 -2.72 -8.45 8.83
N TRP A 435 -2.55 -7.75 9.94
CA TRP A 435 -2.80 -6.31 10.02
C TRP A 435 -1.84 -5.51 9.14
N ALA A 436 -0.58 -5.93 9.03
CA ALA A 436 0.37 -5.31 8.11
C ALA A 436 -0.08 -5.45 6.65
N LEU A 437 -0.59 -6.61 6.24
CA LEU A 437 -1.11 -6.82 4.89
C LEU A 437 -2.33 -5.92 4.62
N LYS A 438 -3.30 -5.90 5.54
CA LYS A 438 -4.49 -5.05 5.42
C LYS A 438 -4.13 -3.56 5.37
N GLU A 439 -3.21 -3.16 6.22
CA GLU A 439 -2.76 -1.76 6.26
C GLU A 439 -1.97 -1.40 5.00
N ALA A 440 -1.13 -2.30 4.47
CA ALA A 440 -0.43 -2.10 3.21
C ALA A 440 -1.40 -1.92 2.04
N TYR A 441 -2.46 -2.72 1.97
CA TYR A 441 -3.53 -2.53 0.98
C TYR A 441 -4.17 -1.15 1.14
N ARG A 442 -4.69 -0.85 2.33
CA ARG A 442 -5.43 0.39 2.64
C ARG A 442 -4.60 1.64 2.37
N LEU A 443 -3.34 1.66 2.83
CA LEU A 443 -2.48 2.83 2.68
C LEU A 443 -1.96 2.98 1.26
N SER A 444 -1.64 1.90 0.57
CA SER A 444 -1.21 1.97 -0.82
C SER A 444 -2.34 2.41 -1.75
N GLU A 445 -3.58 2.00 -1.50
CA GLU A 445 -4.75 2.46 -2.24
C GLU A 445 -4.94 3.98 -2.10
N ARG A 446 -4.70 4.49 -0.89
CA ARG A 446 -4.95 5.89 -0.55
C ARG A 446 -3.84 6.84 -0.96
N TYR A 447 -2.57 6.40 -0.91
CA TYR A 447 -1.40 7.27 -1.02
C TYR A 447 -0.44 6.94 -2.16
N VAL A 448 -0.52 5.76 -2.76
CA VAL A 448 0.37 5.36 -3.84
C VAL A 448 -0.40 5.37 -5.16
N HIS A 449 -0.13 6.35 -6.01
CA HIS A 449 -0.87 6.55 -7.26
C HIS A 449 -0.03 6.26 -8.51
N ASP A 450 1.27 6.00 -8.36
CA ASP A 450 2.19 5.74 -9.47
C ASP A 450 1.99 4.34 -10.08
N LEU A 451 1.47 3.41 -9.30
CA LEU A 451 1.21 2.03 -9.69
C LEU A 451 -0.24 1.65 -9.37
N VAL A 452 -0.73 0.59 -10.02
CA VAL A 452 -2.03 -0.01 -9.66
C VAL A 452 -1.85 -1.24 -8.77
N MET A 453 -2.97 -1.74 -8.19
CA MET A 453 -2.95 -3.01 -7.46
C MET A 453 -2.64 -4.19 -8.40
N PRO A 454 -1.89 -5.18 -7.94
CA PRO A 454 -1.32 -5.37 -6.61
C PRO A 454 0.05 -4.69 -6.41
N GLY A 455 0.66 -4.13 -7.46
CA GLY A 455 2.04 -3.64 -7.44
C GLY A 455 2.30 -2.61 -6.33
N ARG A 456 1.39 -1.63 -6.17
CA ARG A 456 1.52 -0.61 -5.12
C ARG A 456 1.51 -1.18 -3.70
N ALA A 457 0.65 -2.19 -3.45
CA ALA A 457 0.57 -2.83 -2.14
C ALA A 457 1.81 -3.69 -1.85
N LEU A 458 2.32 -4.41 -2.85
CA LEU A 458 3.54 -5.22 -2.72
C LEU A 458 4.77 -4.36 -2.43
N ASN A 459 4.96 -3.25 -3.16
CA ASN A 459 6.09 -2.34 -2.92
C ASN A 459 6.06 -1.74 -1.51
N LEU A 460 4.86 -1.35 -1.03
CA LEU A 460 4.71 -0.84 0.32
C LEU A 460 4.97 -1.91 1.38
N LEU A 461 4.48 -3.14 1.16
CA LEU A 461 4.66 -4.25 2.06
C LEU A 461 6.15 -4.64 2.18
N GLU A 462 6.89 -4.66 1.07
CA GLU A 462 8.33 -4.88 1.05
C GLU A 462 9.09 -3.75 1.78
N ALA A 463 8.74 -2.49 1.50
CA ALA A 463 9.33 -1.35 2.18
C ALA A 463 9.13 -1.39 3.71
N ALA A 464 7.97 -1.89 4.16
CA ALA A 464 7.64 -2.03 5.58
C ALA A 464 8.56 -3.01 6.34
N ALA A 465 9.19 -3.96 5.65
CA ALA A 465 10.15 -4.88 6.26
C ALA A 465 11.34 -4.15 6.92
N ASN A 466 11.76 -3.01 6.33
CA ASN A 466 12.86 -2.21 6.87
C ASN A 466 12.49 -1.46 8.17
N HIS A 467 11.22 -1.47 8.53
CA HIS A 467 10.67 -0.82 9.72
C HIS A 467 10.08 -1.83 10.72
N ALA A 468 10.46 -3.11 10.61
CA ALA A 468 10.07 -4.14 11.57
C ALA A 468 10.58 -3.80 12.97
N GLY A 469 9.81 -4.16 14.00
CA GLY A 469 10.19 -3.97 15.40
C GLY A 469 11.40 -4.84 15.81
N GLU A 470 11.90 -4.64 17.03
CA GLU A 470 13.00 -5.44 17.59
C GLU A 470 12.67 -6.95 17.66
N ASP A 471 11.40 -7.30 17.77
CA ASP A 471 10.85 -8.64 17.74
C ASP A 471 10.75 -9.24 16.33
N LYS A 472 11.15 -8.49 15.30
CA LYS A 472 11.10 -8.86 13.88
C LYS A 472 9.70 -9.04 13.30
N PHE A 473 8.68 -8.49 13.91
CA PHE A 473 7.35 -8.45 13.34
C PHE A 473 7.13 -7.18 12.52
N VAL A 474 6.56 -7.36 11.33
CA VAL A 474 6.03 -6.26 10.53
C VAL A 474 4.56 -6.09 10.92
N THR A 475 4.26 -4.94 11.51
CA THR A 475 2.94 -4.57 12.04
C THR A 475 2.31 -3.44 11.24
N GLU A 476 1.13 -2.97 11.65
CA GLU A 476 0.50 -1.75 11.10
C GLU A 476 1.46 -0.56 11.19
N GLU A 477 2.14 -0.39 12.35
CA GLU A 477 3.06 0.71 12.58
C GLU A 477 4.28 0.66 11.65
N SER A 478 4.75 -0.55 11.32
CA SER A 478 5.85 -0.73 10.35
C SER A 478 5.46 -0.24 8.96
N VAL A 479 4.22 -0.50 8.53
CA VAL A 479 3.69 -0.05 7.23
C VAL A 479 3.49 1.47 7.23
N GLN A 480 2.97 2.02 8.34
CA GLN A 480 2.81 3.46 8.51
C GLN A 480 4.17 4.17 8.47
N ALA A 481 5.18 3.65 9.17
CA ALA A 481 6.54 4.21 9.12
C ALA A 481 7.14 4.15 7.70
N ALA A 482 6.85 3.11 6.92
CA ALA A 482 7.29 3.02 5.53
C ALA A 482 6.66 4.12 4.65
N ILE A 483 5.37 4.37 4.78
CA ILE A 483 4.68 5.46 4.07
C ILE A 483 5.20 6.82 4.50
N GLU A 484 5.37 7.05 5.81
CA GLU A 484 5.90 8.31 6.33
C GLU A 484 7.26 8.65 5.72
N LYS A 485 8.14 7.65 5.64
CA LYS A 485 9.48 7.85 5.10
C LYS A 485 9.48 8.03 3.59
N THR A 486 8.64 7.32 2.87
CA THR A 486 8.62 7.33 1.40
C THR A 486 7.91 8.56 0.85
N TYR A 487 6.78 8.95 1.46
CA TYR A 487 5.93 10.04 0.96
C TYR A 487 5.97 11.30 1.82
N GLY A 488 6.76 11.33 2.91
CA GLY A 488 6.91 12.49 3.80
C GLY A 488 5.66 12.80 4.64
N VAL A 489 4.70 11.88 4.65
CA VAL A 489 3.42 12.00 5.32
C VAL A 489 3.57 11.54 6.76
N LYS A 490 3.42 12.45 7.73
CA LYS A 490 3.29 12.01 9.12
C LYS A 490 1.93 11.35 9.28
N MET A 491 1.92 10.03 9.28
CA MET A 491 0.74 9.29 9.68
C MET A 491 0.49 9.58 11.16
N GLN A 492 -0.67 10.14 11.44
CA GLN A 492 -1.15 10.13 12.82
C GLN A 492 -1.44 8.66 13.16
N SER A 493 -0.40 7.98 13.65
CA SER A 493 -0.59 6.67 14.27
C SER A 493 -1.66 6.85 15.33
N THR A 494 -2.80 6.18 15.14
CA THR A 494 -3.90 6.08 16.11
C THR A 494 -3.81 7.12 17.21
N GLN A 495 -4.53 8.24 17.02
CA GLN A 495 -4.66 9.41 17.91
C GLN A 495 -4.00 9.16 19.26
N THR A 496 -2.74 9.56 19.40
CA THR A 496 -2.09 9.56 20.70
C THR A 496 -2.95 10.42 21.63
N ASN A 497 -2.89 10.20 22.92
CA ASN A 497 -3.63 11.08 23.86
C ASN A 497 -3.25 12.55 23.64
N GLU A 498 -2.04 12.81 23.19
CA GLU A 498 -1.54 14.14 22.80
C GLU A 498 -2.30 14.74 21.60
N ASP A 499 -2.60 13.95 20.56
CA ASP A 499 -3.35 14.43 19.39
C ASP A 499 -4.81 14.71 19.74
N LYS A 500 -5.39 13.89 20.62
CA LYS A 500 -6.75 14.16 21.16
C LYS A 500 -6.78 15.44 21.98
N GLU A 501 -5.80 15.66 22.83
CA GLU A 501 -5.68 16.90 23.61
C GLU A 501 -5.48 18.11 22.68
N ARG A 502 -4.64 18.02 21.67
CA ARG A 502 -4.47 19.07 20.65
C ARG A 502 -5.77 19.41 19.94
N LEU A 503 -6.54 18.41 19.53
CA LEU A 503 -7.84 18.62 18.87
C LEU A 503 -8.86 19.25 19.84
N LEU A 504 -8.83 18.90 21.11
CA LEU A 504 -9.70 19.49 22.12
C LEU A 504 -9.33 20.95 22.41
N HIS A 505 -8.03 21.28 22.42
CA HIS A 505 -7.50 22.63 22.69
C HIS A 505 -7.13 23.39 21.41
N MET A 506 -7.64 22.97 20.24
CA MET A 506 -7.29 23.56 18.95
C MET A 506 -7.55 25.07 18.89
N GLU A 507 -8.65 25.56 19.49
CA GLU A 507 -8.98 26.97 19.50
C GLU A 507 -7.93 27.80 20.25
N GLU A 508 -7.47 27.32 21.40
CA GLU A 508 -6.42 27.94 22.20
C GLU A 508 -5.10 27.99 21.42
N LEU A 509 -4.71 26.89 20.79
CA LEU A 509 -3.49 26.80 19.98
C LEU A 509 -3.53 27.72 18.74
N ILE A 510 -4.69 27.86 18.11
CA ILE A 510 -4.85 28.80 16.98
C ILE A 510 -4.75 30.25 17.50
N HIS A 511 -5.34 30.57 18.64
CA HIS A 511 -5.30 31.91 19.22
C HIS A 511 -3.92 32.34 19.73
N GLU A 512 -2.97 31.43 19.95
CA GLU A 512 -1.56 31.76 20.16
C GLU A 512 -0.94 32.53 18.96
N ARG A 513 -1.50 32.33 17.75
CA ARG A 513 -1.02 32.94 16.51
C ARG A 513 -1.97 33.94 15.88
N MET A 514 -3.23 33.91 16.29
CA MET A 514 -4.29 34.72 15.69
C MET A 514 -5.06 35.50 16.74
N ILE A 515 -5.30 36.77 16.50
CA ILE A 515 -6.06 37.65 17.37
C ILE A 515 -7.48 37.77 16.83
N ASP A 516 -8.48 37.72 17.73
CA ASP A 516 -9.92 37.83 17.43
C ASP A 516 -10.41 36.70 16.48
N GLN A 517 -11.51 36.94 15.79
CA GLN A 517 -12.12 35.98 14.83
C GLN A 517 -12.63 34.71 15.48
N GLU A 518 -13.06 34.76 16.75
CA GLU A 518 -13.52 33.59 17.53
C GLU A 518 -14.56 32.76 16.77
N GLY A 519 -15.48 33.40 16.03
CA GLY A 519 -16.51 32.72 15.26
C GLY A 519 -15.92 31.82 14.15
N ALA A 520 -14.90 32.31 13.42
CA ALA A 520 -14.25 31.58 12.35
C ALA A 520 -13.38 30.43 12.90
N VAL A 521 -12.61 30.72 13.96
CA VAL A 521 -11.77 29.72 14.64
C VAL A 521 -12.62 28.58 15.20
N LYS A 522 -13.71 28.88 15.88
CA LYS A 522 -14.63 27.90 16.46
C LYS A 522 -15.29 27.05 15.37
N ALA A 523 -15.82 27.66 14.31
CA ALA A 523 -16.48 26.95 13.21
C ALA A 523 -15.55 25.93 12.53
N VAL A 524 -14.30 26.33 12.28
CA VAL A 524 -13.28 25.47 11.70
C VAL A 524 -12.87 24.34 12.67
N SER A 525 -12.62 24.67 13.94
CA SER A 525 -12.24 23.69 14.97
C SER A 525 -13.32 22.64 15.18
N ASP A 526 -14.61 23.05 15.21
CA ASP A 526 -15.73 22.13 15.35
C ASP A 526 -15.87 21.20 14.12
N ALA A 527 -15.67 21.72 12.89
CA ALA A 527 -15.68 20.91 11.69
C ALA A 527 -14.54 19.87 11.69
N LEU A 528 -13.34 20.28 12.08
CA LEU A 528 -12.20 19.38 12.15
C LEU A 528 -12.33 18.34 13.26
N ARG A 529 -12.91 18.68 14.42
CA ARG A 529 -13.26 17.72 15.46
C ARG A 529 -14.27 16.68 14.98
N ARG A 530 -15.31 17.08 14.26
CA ARG A 530 -16.28 16.14 13.65
C ARG A 530 -15.59 15.19 12.68
N SER A 531 -14.69 15.72 11.85
CA SER A 531 -13.89 14.91 10.92
C SER A 531 -13.02 13.90 11.64
N ALA A 532 -12.29 14.32 12.66
CA ALA A 532 -11.41 13.46 13.46
C ALA A 532 -12.18 12.39 14.25
N ALA A 533 -13.42 12.67 14.64
CA ALA A 533 -14.31 11.70 15.31
C ALA A 533 -14.90 10.64 14.36
N GLY A 534 -14.55 10.64 13.07
CA GLY A 534 -15.08 9.70 12.07
C GLY A 534 -16.52 9.97 11.64
N VAL A 535 -17.08 11.14 11.94
CA VAL A 535 -18.45 11.55 11.57
C VAL A 535 -18.40 12.40 10.31
N ARG A 536 -17.69 11.93 9.29
CA ARG A 536 -17.57 12.64 7.99
C ARG A 536 -17.87 11.72 6.82
N ASN A 537 -18.10 12.29 5.65
CA ASN A 537 -18.07 11.55 4.39
C ASN A 537 -16.60 11.32 3.98
N GLU A 538 -16.15 10.06 3.94
CA GLU A 538 -14.76 9.70 3.59
C GLU A 538 -14.38 10.04 2.15
N HIS A 539 -15.34 10.30 1.28
CA HIS A 539 -15.10 10.69 -0.11
C HIS A 539 -14.86 12.19 -0.31
N ARG A 540 -14.94 13.03 0.76
CA ARG A 540 -14.72 14.48 0.69
C ARG A 540 -13.42 14.88 1.41
N PRO A 541 -12.86 16.09 1.15
CA PRO A 541 -11.75 16.63 1.94
C PRO A 541 -12.02 16.62 3.44
N ILE A 542 -10.99 16.71 4.28
CA ILE A 542 -11.11 16.75 5.75
C ILE A 542 -12.05 17.86 6.19
N GLY A 543 -11.99 19.02 5.52
CA GLY A 543 -12.87 20.14 5.69
C GLY A 543 -12.75 21.07 4.50
N THR A 544 -13.87 21.69 4.14
CA THR A 544 -13.98 22.67 3.04
C THR A 544 -14.53 23.98 3.58
N PHE A 545 -13.74 25.03 3.52
CA PHE A 545 -14.06 26.32 4.14
C PHE A 545 -14.02 27.46 3.13
N LEU A 546 -15.00 28.38 3.23
CA LEU A 546 -14.98 29.64 2.51
C LEU A 546 -14.78 30.79 3.52
N PHE A 547 -13.66 31.47 3.44
CA PHE A 547 -13.32 32.62 4.28
C PHE A 547 -13.68 33.93 3.56
N MET A 548 -14.70 34.65 4.05
CA MET A 548 -15.17 35.91 3.49
C MET A 548 -14.84 37.06 4.41
N GLY A 549 -14.39 38.17 3.86
CA GLY A 549 -14.14 39.39 4.64
C GLY A 549 -13.17 40.36 3.99
N PRO A 550 -12.95 41.50 4.58
CA PRO A 550 -12.02 42.51 4.08
C PRO A 550 -10.58 41.98 3.97
N THR A 551 -9.76 42.70 3.20
CA THR A 551 -8.33 42.39 3.12
C THR A 551 -7.64 42.68 4.45
N GLY A 552 -6.67 41.82 4.86
CA GLY A 552 -5.83 42.06 6.04
C GLY A 552 -6.49 41.79 7.39
N VAL A 553 -7.58 41.01 7.45
CA VAL A 553 -8.30 40.66 8.71
C VAL A 553 -7.85 39.30 9.28
N GLY A 554 -6.91 38.58 8.63
CA GLY A 554 -6.34 37.34 9.16
C GLY A 554 -6.75 36.05 8.43
N LYS A 555 -7.47 36.09 7.27
CA LYS A 555 -7.90 34.90 6.52
C LYS A 555 -6.74 33.93 6.20
N THR A 556 -5.65 34.46 5.63
CA THR A 556 -4.47 33.65 5.29
C THR A 556 -3.70 33.22 6.54
N GLU A 557 -3.72 34.02 7.62
CA GLU A 557 -3.04 33.65 8.88
C GLU A 557 -3.78 32.49 9.58
N LEU A 558 -5.13 32.44 9.51
CA LEU A 558 -5.88 31.26 10.00
C LEU A 558 -5.50 30.01 9.23
N ALA A 559 -5.36 30.09 7.91
CA ALA A 559 -4.92 28.95 7.09
C ALA A 559 -3.52 28.44 7.48
N LYS A 560 -2.58 29.36 7.78
CA LYS A 560 -1.25 29.00 8.28
C LYS A 560 -1.30 28.40 9.68
N ALA A 561 -2.07 29.00 10.59
CA ALA A 561 -2.24 28.46 11.93
C ALA A 561 -2.84 27.03 11.90
N LEU A 562 -3.80 26.80 11.01
CA LEU A 562 -4.36 25.46 10.80
C LEU A 562 -3.33 24.47 10.26
N SER A 563 -2.50 24.90 9.29
CA SER A 563 -1.42 24.04 8.76
C SER A 563 -0.45 23.64 9.87
N ASP A 564 -0.09 24.56 10.74
CA ASP A 564 0.84 24.30 11.84
C ASP A 564 0.20 23.44 12.95
N VAL A 565 -1.01 23.76 13.35
CA VAL A 565 -1.70 23.04 14.45
C VAL A 565 -2.16 21.64 14.03
N TYR A 566 -2.72 21.51 12.83
CA TYR A 566 -3.31 20.24 12.38
C TYR A 566 -2.29 19.32 11.70
N PHE A 567 -1.38 19.87 10.86
CA PHE A 567 -0.39 19.07 10.12
C PHE A 567 1.06 19.24 10.64
N ASN A 568 1.26 19.87 11.79
CA ASN A 568 2.58 20.06 12.43
C ASN A 568 3.62 20.83 11.58
N GLY A 569 3.18 21.76 10.73
CA GLY A 569 4.15 22.61 10.03
C GLY A 569 3.54 23.52 8.96
N GLU A 570 4.03 24.76 8.89
CA GLU A 570 3.66 25.71 7.83
C GLU A 570 4.08 25.25 6.42
N GLY A 571 5.07 24.37 6.31
CA GLY A 571 5.54 23.79 5.05
C GLY A 571 4.54 22.87 4.36
N THR A 572 3.46 22.49 5.04
CA THR A 572 2.37 21.65 4.49
C THR A 572 1.22 22.47 3.91
N MET A 573 1.45 23.75 3.58
CA MET A 573 0.45 24.60 2.96
C MET A 573 0.73 24.80 1.46
N ILE A 574 -0.23 24.39 0.64
CA ILE A 574 -0.26 24.62 -0.81
C ILE A 574 -1.08 25.88 -1.07
N ARG A 575 -0.48 26.90 -1.67
CA ARG A 575 -1.18 28.16 -1.97
C ARG A 575 -1.26 28.37 -3.46
N ILE A 576 -2.48 28.56 -3.96
CA ILE A 576 -2.78 28.94 -5.35
C ILE A 576 -3.50 30.27 -5.35
N ASP A 577 -2.97 31.24 -6.07
CA ASP A 577 -3.59 32.55 -6.27
C ASP A 577 -4.48 32.48 -7.52
N LEU A 578 -5.78 32.51 -7.33
CA LEU A 578 -6.75 32.38 -8.43
C LEU A 578 -6.87 33.64 -9.30
N ASN A 579 -6.23 34.76 -8.94
CA ASN A 579 -6.06 35.88 -9.83
C ASN A 579 -5.27 35.55 -11.11
N GLU A 580 -4.47 34.49 -11.07
CA GLU A 580 -3.67 34.02 -12.23
C GLU A 580 -4.48 33.11 -13.16
N PHE A 581 -5.73 32.76 -12.80
CA PHE A 581 -6.59 31.76 -13.48
C PHE A 581 -7.88 32.41 -13.99
N VAL A 582 -7.73 33.40 -14.84
CA VAL A 582 -8.84 34.25 -15.37
C VAL A 582 -9.32 33.84 -16.76
N SER A 583 -8.60 32.95 -17.45
CA SER A 583 -8.89 32.43 -18.77
C SER A 583 -9.42 30.98 -18.73
N PRO A 584 -10.20 30.53 -19.72
CA PRO A 584 -10.61 29.13 -19.83
C PRO A 584 -9.43 28.15 -19.93
N ASP A 585 -8.34 28.55 -20.58
CA ASP A 585 -7.15 27.71 -20.82
C ASP A 585 -6.35 27.51 -19.52
N ASP A 586 -6.55 28.35 -18.50
CA ASP A 586 -5.86 28.24 -17.22
C ASP A 586 -6.30 27.03 -16.40
N VAL A 587 -7.45 26.38 -16.76
CA VAL A 587 -7.86 25.12 -16.15
C VAL A 587 -6.79 24.05 -16.34
N GLU A 588 -6.21 23.94 -17.55
CA GLU A 588 -5.15 22.98 -17.83
C GLU A 588 -3.93 23.23 -16.94
N ARG A 589 -3.53 24.51 -16.76
CA ARG A 589 -2.42 24.86 -15.87
C ARG A 589 -2.65 24.47 -14.41
N LEU A 590 -3.91 24.48 -13.95
CA LEU A 590 -4.27 24.08 -12.59
C LEU A 590 -4.09 22.59 -12.36
N ILE A 591 -4.37 21.77 -13.39
CA ILE A 591 -4.36 20.31 -13.34
C ILE A 591 -3.20 19.67 -14.13
N GLU A 592 -2.19 20.45 -14.48
CA GLU A 592 -1.05 20.03 -15.29
C GLU A 592 -0.20 18.98 -14.56
N ASP A 593 0.42 18.08 -15.34
CA ASP A 593 1.29 17.05 -14.76
C ASP A 593 2.57 17.64 -14.17
N GLY A 594 3.06 17.05 -13.10
CA GLY A 594 4.29 17.46 -12.40
C GLY A 594 5.57 17.39 -13.24
N ALA A 595 5.58 16.59 -14.30
CA ALA A 595 6.68 16.58 -15.27
C ALA A 595 6.75 17.87 -16.10
N VAL A 596 5.62 18.56 -16.27
CA VAL A 596 5.49 19.79 -17.06
C VAL A 596 5.47 21.01 -16.14
N ASN A 597 4.68 20.93 -15.06
CA ASN A 597 4.50 22.03 -14.11
C ASN A 597 4.41 21.51 -12.66
N GLU A 598 5.53 21.61 -11.96
CA GLU A 598 5.58 21.20 -10.54
C GLU A 598 4.71 22.04 -9.60
N LEU A 599 4.31 23.25 -10.04
CA LEU A 599 3.53 24.20 -9.26
C LEU A 599 2.03 24.08 -9.48
N SER A 600 1.57 23.18 -10.37
CA SER A 600 0.14 22.93 -10.54
C SER A 600 -0.49 22.40 -9.26
N LEU A 601 -1.78 22.64 -9.05
CA LEU A 601 -2.50 22.19 -7.84
C LEU A 601 -2.41 20.66 -7.68
N THR A 602 -2.69 19.92 -8.74
CA THR A 602 -2.63 18.45 -8.74
C THR A 602 -1.23 17.94 -8.41
N SER A 603 -0.19 18.52 -8.98
CA SER A 603 1.20 18.11 -8.74
C SER A 603 1.66 18.37 -7.30
N GLN A 604 1.28 19.52 -6.73
CA GLN A 604 1.63 19.84 -5.36
C GLN A 604 0.92 18.92 -4.36
N VAL A 605 -0.37 18.60 -4.59
CA VAL A 605 -1.12 17.69 -3.71
C VAL A 605 -0.62 16.25 -3.84
N MET A 606 -0.22 15.80 -5.03
CA MET A 606 0.44 14.50 -5.18
C MET A 606 1.72 14.40 -4.38
N LYS A 607 2.53 15.49 -4.31
CA LYS A 607 3.76 15.55 -3.49
C LYS A 607 3.45 15.67 -1.99
N HIS A 608 2.40 16.39 -1.62
CA HIS A 608 1.99 16.68 -0.25
C HIS A 608 0.49 16.41 -0.04
N PRO A 609 0.08 15.13 0.06
CA PRO A 609 -1.34 14.78 0.18
C PRO A 609 -1.98 15.21 1.50
N PHE A 610 -1.18 15.51 2.54
CA PHE A 610 -1.64 16.05 3.82
C PHE A 610 -1.26 17.52 3.91
N ALA A 611 -2.11 18.37 3.40
CA ALA A 611 -1.83 19.80 3.33
C ALA A 611 -3.08 20.64 3.53
N VAL A 612 -2.88 21.88 3.94
CA VAL A 612 -3.90 22.94 3.77
C VAL A 612 -3.76 23.47 2.34
N VAL A 613 -4.79 23.29 1.54
CA VAL A 613 -4.90 23.88 0.21
C VAL A 613 -5.60 25.22 0.33
N LEU A 614 -4.87 26.29 0.14
CA LEU A 614 -5.37 27.66 0.15
C LEU A 614 -5.59 28.16 -1.27
N LEU A 615 -6.84 28.35 -1.67
CA LEU A 615 -7.25 28.95 -2.93
C LEU A 615 -7.61 30.42 -2.68
N ASP A 616 -6.69 31.30 -3.02
CA ASP A 616 -6.81 32.73 -2.68
C ASP A 616 -7.57 33.50 -3.76
N GLU A 617 -8.44 34.42 -3.39
CA GLU A 617 -9.23 35.33 -4.25
C GLU A 617 -10.12 34.60 -5.28
N ILE A 618 -10.93 33.65 -4.78
CA ILE A 618 -11.74 32.76 -5.62
C ILE A 618 -12.73 33.49 -6.52
N GLU A 619 -13.18 34.69 -6.15
CA GLU A 619 -14.07 35.54 -6.96
C GLU A 619 -13.42 36.05 -8.25
N LYS A 620 -12.12 35.92 -8.41
CA LYS A 620 -11.37 36.31 -9.61
C LYS A 620 -11.24 35.19 -10.64
N ALA A 621 -11.47 33.97 -10.21
CA ALA A 621 -11.29 32.80 -11.05
C ALA A 621 -12.28 32.72 -12.20
N HIS A 622 -11.85 32.20 -13.35
CA HIS A 622 -12.75 31.92 -14.46
C HIS A 622 -13.84 30.91 -14.07
N PRO A 623 -15.09 31.02 -14.55
CA PRO A 623 -16.19 30.10 -14.22
C PRO A 623 -15.88 28.61 -14.47
N GLN A 624 -15.04 28.28 -15.46
CA GLN A 624 -14.62 26.90 -15.72
C GLN A 624 -13.69 26.38 -14.62
N VAL A 625 -12.80 27.19 -14.08
CA VAL A 625 -11.95 26.84 -12.94
C VAL A 625 -12.83 26.53 -11.72
N LEU A 626 -13.85 27.39 -11.45
CA LEU A 626 -14.82 27.13 -10.38
C LEU A 626 -15.58 25.82 -10.58
N THR A 627 -15.93 25.48 -11.83
CA THR A 627 -16.60 24.21 -12.14
C THR A 627 -15.68 23.01 -11.88
N THR A 628 -14.40 23.10 -12.22
CA THR A 628 -13.40 22.06 -11.90
C THR A 628 -13.24 21.91 -10.38
N LEU A 629 -13.19 23.01 -9.64
CA LEU A 629 -13.11 22.97 -8.18
C LEU A 629 -14.35 22.38 -7.50
N LEU A 630 -15.54 22.41 -8.15
CA LEU A 630 -16.72 21.72 -7.64
C LEU A 630 -16.49 20.22 -7.47
N GLN A 631 -15.80 19.58 -8.43
CA GLN A 631 -15.47 18.16 -8.35
C GLN A 631 -14.58 17.88 -7.14
N LEU A 632 -13.58 18.72 -6.91
CA LEU A 632 -12.70 18.61 -5.74
C LEU A 632 -13.48 18.71 -4.43
N LEU A 633 -14.39 19.68 -4.32
CA LEU A 633 -15.17 19.92 -3.09
C LEU A 633 -16.19 18.81 -2.82
N ASP A 634 -16.72 18.16 -3.87
CA ASP A 634 -17.76 17.12 -3.75
C ASP A 634 -17.18 15.70 -3.58
N GLU A 635 -16.25 15.33 -4.45
CA GLU A 635 -15.73 13.97 -4.58
C GLU A 635 -14.37 13.83 -3.92
N GLY A 636 -13.73 14.95 -3.52
CA GLY A 636 -12.38 14.95 -2.96
C GLY A 636 -11.32 14.46 -3.94
N ILE A 637 -11.59 14.57 -5.25
CA ILE A 637 -10.66 14.17 -6.31
C ILE A 637 -10.64 15.21 -7.43
N LEU A 638 -9.49 15.32 -8.11
CA LEU A 638 -9.37 15.96 -9.42
C LEU A 638 -8.64 15.00 -10.37
N ARG A 639 -8.95 15.12 -11.67
CA ARG A 639 -8.20 14.40 -12.69
C ARG A 639 -7.21 15.35 -13.36
N ASP A 640 -5.95 14.90 -13.46
CA ASP A 640 -4.94 15.64 -14.17
C ASP A 640 -5.12 15.55 -15.70
N VAL A 641 -4.28 16.25 -16.47
CA VAL A 641 -4.32 16.22 -17.95
C VAL A 641 -4.05 14.82 -18.53
N ARG A 642 -3.45 13.89 -17.78
CA ARG A 642 -3.26 12.48 -18.14
C ARG A 642 -4.39 11.58 -17.65
N ASN A 643 -5.50 12.14 -17.16
CA ASN A 643 -6.64 11.43 -16.61
C ASN A 643 -6.32 10.58 -15.35
N ARG A 644 -5.22 10.88 -14.62
CA ARG A 644 -4.91 10.26 -13.33
C ARG A 644 -5.72 10.93 -12.23
N GLU A 645 -6.25 10.13 -11.32
CA GLU A 645 -6.99 10.64 -10.17
C GLU A 645 -6.02 11.14 -9.10
N VAL A 646 -6.18 12.40 -8.68
CA VAL A 646 -5.44 13.02 -7.58
C VAL A 646 -6.39 13.20 -6.41
N SER A 647 -6.08 12.59 -5.28
CA SER A 647 -6.91 12.60 -4.08
C SER A 647 -6.65 13.83 -3.21
N PHE A 648 -7.73 14.55 -2.88
CA PHE A 648 -7.74 15.66 -1.93
C PHE A 648 -8.43 15.28 -0.60
N ARG A 649 -8.76 14.01 -0.41
CA ARG A 649 -9.52 13.52 0.76
C ARG A 649 -8.81 13.74 2.08
N ASP A 650 -7.52 13.93 2.05
CA ASP A 650 -6.66 14.16 3.22
C ASP A 650 -6.20 15.61 3.33
N THR A 651 -6.76 16.51 2.52
CA THR A 651 -6.48 17.94 2.59
C THR A 651 -7.57 18.69 3.34
N ILE A 652 -7.21 19.84 3.87
CA ILE A 652 -8.14 20.88 4.30
C ILE A 652 -8.17 21.93 3.19
N VAL A 653 -9.31 22.14 2.55
CA VAL A 653 -9.46 23.12 1.45
C VAL A 653 -10.04 24.41 1.99
N ILE A 654 -9.32 25.50 1.80
CA ILE A 654 -9.71 26.83 2.22
C ILE A 654 -9.76 27.74 0.99
N CYS A 655 -10.93 28.27 0.70
CA CYS A 655 -11.09 29.30 -0.31
C CYS A 655 -11.20 30.67 0.39
N THR A 656 -10.48 31.69 -0.09
CA THR A 656 -10.65 33.06 0.43
C THR A 656 -11.35 33.91 -0.59
N SER A 657 -12.16 34.84 -0.10
CA SER A 657 -12.84 35.83 -0.92
C SER A 657 -12.88 37.18 -0.24
N ASN A 658 -12.73 38.24 -1.04
CA ASN A 658 -12.98 39.62 -0.65
C ASN A 658 -14.37 40.11 -1.13
N ALA A 659 -15.15 39.27 -1.78
CA ALA A 659 -16.53 39.60 -2.20
C ALA A 659 -17.38 40.00 -0.98
N GLY A 660 -18.18 41.00 -1.13
CA GLY A 660 -19.04 41.50 -0.05
C GLY A 660 -18.33 42.25 1.09
N ALA A 661 -17.01 42.53 1.01
CA ALA A 661 -16.23 43.16 2.09
C ALA A 661 -16.80 44.50 2.58
N ASN A 662 -17.35 45.34 1.68
CA ASN A 662 -17.98 46.63 2.05
C ASN A 662 -19.30 46.37 2.81
N ARG A 663 -20.10 45.41 2.41
CA ARG A 663 -21.32 45.01 3.07
C ARG A 663 -21.10 44.46 4.47
N ILE A 664 -20.07 43.66 4.64
CA ILE A 664 -19.69 43.13 5.96
C ILE A 664 -19.42 44.29 6.91
N ARG A 665 -18.74 45.36 6.45
CA ARG A 665 -18.51 46.56 7.27
C ARG A 665 -19.82 47.26 7.61
N GLU A 666 -20.68 47.52 6.63
CA GLU A 666 -21.97 48.17 6.83
C GLU A 666 -22.86 47.40 7.83
N TYR A 667 -22.91 46.10 7.75
CA TYR A 667 -23.70 45.25 8.65
C TYR A 667 -23.13 45.28 10.08
N ILE A 668 -21.82 45.20 10.26
CA ILE A 668 -21.18 45.25 11.58
C ILE A 668 -21.35 46.64 12.19
N ASP A 669 -21.16 47.71 11.42
CA ASP A 669 -21.37 49.11 11.87
C ASP A 669 -22.84 49.37 12.28
N SER A 670 -23.78 48.60 11.68
CA SER A 670 -25.23 48.64 12.05
C SER A 670 -25.57 47.77 13.27
N GLY A 671 -24.61 47.05 13.86
CA GLY A 671 -24.78 46.22 15.06
C GLY A 671 -25.52 44.88 14.83
N LYS A 672 -25.57 44.38 13.58
CA LYS A 672 -26.16 43.05 13.26
C LYS A 672 -25.32 41.91 13.81
N ASP A 673 -25.99 40.80 14.14
CA ASP A 673 -25.30 39.57 14.54
C ASP A 673 -24.63 38.89 13.34
N LEU A 674 -23.48 38.29 13.58
CA LEU A 674 -22.70 37.61 12.55
C LEU A 674 -23.43 36.47 11.84
N ALA A 675 -24.35 35.81 12.54
CA ALA A 675 -25.17 34.75 11.96
C ALA A 675 -26.12 35.30 10.90
N GLU A 676 -26.77 36.47 11.18
CA GLU A 676 -27.63 37.17 10.25
C GLU A 676 -26.82 37.73 9.06
N VAL A 677 -25.63 38.30 9.33
CA VAL A 677 -24.70 38.79 8.30
C VAL A 677 -24.28 37.68 7.34
N LYS A 678 -24.00 36.47 7.83
CA LYS A 678 -23.64 35.32 6.99
C LYS A 678 -24.74 34.96 6.01
N GLU A 679 -25.99 34.87 6.47
CA GLU A 679 -27.10 34.48 5.64
C GLU A 679 -27.45 35.56 4.60
N GLU A 680 -27.55 36.84 5.03
CA GLU A 680 -27.84 37.97 4.13
C GLU A 680 -26.74 38.12 3.07
N LEU A 681 -25.44 38.02 3.46
CA LEU A 681 -24.33 38.13 2.55
C LEU A 681 -24.30 36.99 1.52
N THR A 682 -24.58 35.76 1.95
CA THR A 682 -24.63 34.60 1.05
C THR A 682 -25.71 34.77 -0.01
N ASN A 683 -26.93 35.24 0.41
CA ASN A 683 -28.03 35.50 -0.51
C ASN A 683 -27.69 36.64 -1.48
N GLU A 684 -27.02 37.71 -1.01
CA GLU A 684 -26.64 38.83 -1.86
C GLU A 684 -25.61 38.44 -2.91
N LEU A 685 -24.59 37.66 -2.57
CA LEU A 685 -23.55 37.14 -3.50
C LEU A 685 -24.15 36.24 -4.59
N ILE A 686 -25.19 35.47 -4.23
CA ILE A 686 -25.96 34.69 -5.21
C ILE A 686 -26.74 35.64 -6.16
N HIS A 687 -27.41 36.68 -5.65
CA HIS A 687 -28.18 37.61 -6.44
C HIS A 687 -27.30 38.48 -7.36
N GLN A 688 -26.10 38.86 -6.92
CA GLN A 688 -25.13 39.61 -7.73
C GLN A 688 -24.47 38.75 -8.82
N GLY A 689 -24.58 37.43 -8.70
CA GLY A 689 -23.98 36.47 -9.65
C GLY A 689 -22.51 36.21 -9.44
N ASP A 690 -21.95 36.65 -8.32
CA ASP A 690 -20.54 36.41 -7.96
C ASP A 690 -20.27 34.90 -7.76
N PHE A 691 -21.21 34.19 -7.13
CA PHE A 691 -21.14 32.75 -6.93
C PHE A 691 -22.46 32.07 -7.26
N LYS A 692 -22.38 30.87 -7.84
CA LYS A 692 -23.55 30.02 -8.02
C LYS A 692 -23.96 29.36 -6.68
N PRO A 693 -25.27 29.17 -6.42
CA PRO A 693 -25.75 28.51 -5.21
C PRO A 693 -25.13 27.12 -5.01
N GLU A 694 -24.93 26.40 -6.12
CA GLU A 694 -24.31 25.07 -6.12
C GLU A 694 -22.92 25.08 -5.54
N PHE A 695 -22.13 26.14 -5.79
CA PHE A 695 -20.77 26.28 -5.30
C PHE A 695 -20.72 26.54 -3.79
N LEU A 696 -21.57 27.48 -3.32
CA LEU A 696 -21.61 27.85 -1.90
C LEU A 696 -22.10 26.70 -1.01
N ASN A 697 -22.98 25.84 -1.52
CA ASN A 697 -23.50 24.67 -0.80
C ASN A 697 -22.48 23.52 -0.65
N ARG A 698 -21.29 23.61 -1.24
CA ARG A 698 -20.25 22.58 -1.15
C ARG A 698 -19.30 22.80 0.01
N PHE A 699 -19.30 23.98 0.59
CA PHE A 699 -18.48 24.27 1.77
C PHE A 699 -19.15 23.73 3.04
N ASP A 700 -18.33 23.11 3.90
CA ASP A 700 -18.77 22.65 5.21
C ASP A 700 -19.13 23.85 6.10
N GLU A 701 -18.34 24.93 5.96
CA GLU A 701 -18.60 26.18 6.67
C GLU A 701 -18.18 27.40 5.84
N ILE A 702 -19.03 28.45 5.91
CA ILE A 702 -18.73 29.78 5.41
C ILE A 702 -18.42 30.67 6.60
N CYS A 703 -17.17 31.13 6.70
CA CYS A 703 -16.67 31.93 7.81
C CYS A 703 -16.59 33.40 7.41
N VAL A 704 -17.33 34.25 8.10
CA VAL A 704 -17.28 35.69 7.91
C VAL A 704 -16.31 36.33 8.88
N PHE A 705 -15.27 37.01 8.35
CA PHE A 705 -14.24 37.69 9.14
C PHE A 705 -14.60 39.11 9.41
N LYS A 706 -14.51 39.54 10.68
CA LYS A 706 -14.76 40.89 11.11
C LYS A 706 -13.60 41.84 10.75
N PRO A 707 -13.88 43.13 10.51
CA PRO A 707 -12.85 44.15 10.57
C PRO A 707 -12.19 44.18 11.96
N LEU A 708 -10.88 44.42 12.01
CA LEU A 708 -10.15 44.47 13.24
C LEU A 708 -10.39 45.78 14.02
N SER A 709 -10.59 45.69 15.31
CA SER A 709 -10.69 46.82 16.23
C SER A 709 -9.28 47.41 16.55
N LYS A 710 -9.24 48.60 17.18
CA LYS A 710 -7.97 49.17 17.64
C LYS A 710 -7.26 48.29 18.69
N GLU A 711 -8.02 47.59 19.54
CA GLU A 711 -7.50 46.69 20.56
C GLU A 711 -6.90 45.47 19.92
N ASP A 712 -7.54 44.91 18.89
CA ASP A 712 -7.00 43.77 18.11
C ASP A 712 -5.71 44.15 17.41
N LEU A 713 -5.63 45.36 16.84
CA LEU A 713 -4.43 45.84 16.19
C LEU A 713 -3.23 46.01 17.17
N ARG A 714 -3.49 46.43 18.42
CA ARG A 714 -2.45 46.44 19.47
C ARG A 714 -1.95 45.03 19.78
N SER A 715 -2.89 44.08 19.93
CA SER A 715 -2.54 42.69 20.17
C SER A 715 -1.78 42.07 18.99
N ILE A 716 -2.07 42.45 17.75
CA ILE A 716 -1.30 42.03 16.57
C ILE A 716 0.13 42.61 16.61
N VAL A 717 0.32 43.86 17.04
CA VAL A 717 1.67 44.43 17.24
C VAL A 717 2.45 43.60 18.26
N ASP A 718 1.82 43.21 19.37
CA ASP A 718 2.46 42.34 20.36
C ASP A 718 2.86 40.99 19.79
N LEU A 719 2.00 40.34 18.99
CA LEU A 719 2.32 39.10 18.31
C LEU A 719 3.51 39.24 17.34
N ILE A 720 3.56 40.36 16.57
CA ILE A 720 4.69 40.59 15.64
C ILE A 720 5.97 40.78 16.46
N ILE A 721 5.95 41.53 17.57
CA ILE A 721 7.10 41.72 18.46
C ILE A 721 7.56 40.41 19.10
N ASN A 722 6.61 39.57 19.52
CA ASN A 722 6.96 38.22 20.00
C ASN A 722 7.67 37.39 18.92
N GLY A 723 7.25 37.54 17.65
CA GLY A 723 7.96 36.92 16.50
C GLY A 723 9.39 37.44 16.36
N VAL A 724 9.61 38.76 16.49
CA VAL A 724 10.94 39.38 16.51
C VAL A 724 11.78 38.84 17.69
N ASN A 725 11.19 38.76 18.88
CA ASN A 725 11.85 38.23 20.07
C ASN A 725 12.29 36.77 19.90
N LYS A 726 11.47 35.92 19.28
CA LYS A 726 11.85 34.54 18.91
C LYS A 726 13.09 34.51 18.00
N THR A 727 13.20 35.42 17.06
CA THR A 727 14.38 35.53 16.19
C THR A 727 15.65 35.94 16.97
N LEU A 728 15.47 36.75 18.02
CA LEU A 728 16.54 37.21 18.88
C LEU A 728 16.88 36.25 20.04
N GLU A 729 16.12 35.17 20.22
CA GLU A 729 16.26 34.22 21.33
C GLU A 729 17.65 33.56 21.38
N ASN A 730 18.26 33.28 20.21
CA ASN A 730 19.62 32.76 20.13
C ASN A 730 20.65 33.67 20.76
N LYS A 731 20.40 35.00 20.78
CA LYS A 731 21.23 36.00 21.39
C LYS A 731 20.77 36.41 22.79
N LYS A 732 19.67 35.79 23.30
CA LYS A 732 19.01 36.10 24.57
C LYS A 732 18.61 37.59 24.68
N MET A 733 18.34 38.23 23.56
CA MET A 733 17.89 39.60 23.50
C MET A 733 16.38 39.70 23.51
N ASN A 734 15.84 40.77 24.10
CA ASN A 734 14.40 40.98 24.17
C ASN A 734 14.03 42.44 23.83
N VAL A 735 12.92 42.60 23.11
CA VAL A 735 12.39 43.90 22.71
C VAL A 735 11.04 44.14 23.39
N VAL A 736 10.87 45.27 24.04
CA VAL A 736 9.60 45.64 24.69
C VAL A 736 9.18 47.01 24.18
N LEU A 737 7.91 47.12 23.82
CA LEU A 737 7.32 48.41 23.42
C LEU A 737 6.50 48.99 24.57
N ASN A 738 6.57 50.32 24.74
CA ASN A 738 5.63 51.00 25.62
C ASN A 738 4.30 51.25 24.90
N ASP A 739 3.22 51.55 25.63
CA ASP A 739 1.88 51.67 25.07
C ASP A 739 1.76 52.83 24.05
N GLU A 740 2.50 53.94 24.23
CA GLU A 740 2.55 55.02 23.26
C GLU A 740 3.22 54.60 21.93
N ALA A 741 4.21 53.75 22.00
CA ALA A 741 4.89 53.21 20.81
C ALA A 741 3.95 52.24 20.05
N LYS A 742 3.20 51.40 20.76
CA LYS A 742 2.19 50.51 20.17
C LYS A 742 1.09 51.34 19.47
N ASP A 743 0.56 52.37 20.13
CA ASP A 743 -0.45 53.25 19.54
C ASP A 743 0.02 53.93 18.27
N LEU A 744 1.28 54.40 18.26
CA LEU A 744 1.87 55.03 17.08
C LEU A 744 2.02 54.03 15.92
N LEU A 745 2.45 52.81 16.23
CA LEU A 745 2.57 51.77 15.23
C LEU A 745 1.20 51.34 14.67
N VAL A 746 0.14 51.28 15.51
CA VAL A 746 -1.24 51.04 15.10
C VAL A 746 -1.75 52.17 14.19
N GLU A 747 -1.50 53.44 14.57
CA GLU A 747 -1.93 54.58 13.77
C GLU A 747 -1.30 54.61 12.38
N ARG A 748 0.01 54.27 12.31
CA ARG A 748 0.75 54.26 11.03
C ARG A 748 0.61 52.99 10.24
N GLY A 749 0.31 51.86 10.90
CA GLY A 749 0.24 50.55 10.30
C GLY A 749 -1.13 50.12 9.86
N TYR A 750 -2.17 50.82 10.23
CA TYR A 750 -3.53 50.52 9.84
C TYR A 750 -4.00 51.34 8.63
N ASP A 751 -4.43 50.63 7.61
CA ASP A 751 -5.09 51.25 6.45
C ASP A 751 -6.54 50.71 6.37
N PRO A 752 -7.56 51.58 6.31
CA PRO A 752 -8.95 51.10 6.20
C PRO A 752 -9.24 50.20 5.01
N LYS A 753 -8.46 50.26 3.93
CA LYS A 753 -8.62 49.42 2.74
C LYS A 753 -7.81 48.15 2.81
N LEU A 754 -6.60 48.18 3.39
CA LEU A 754 -5.65 47.10 3.45
C LEU A 754 -5.63 46.36 4.81
N GLY A 755 -6.39 46.87 5.81
CA GLY A 755 -6.43 46.30 7.15
C GLY A 755 -5.09 46.36 7.88
N ALA A 756 -4.70 45.27 8.56
CA ALA A 756 -3.42 45.16 9.27
C ALA A 756 -2.24 44.76 8.37
N ARG A 757 -2.44 44.57 7.05
CA ARG A 757 -1.36 44.11 6.14
C ARG A 757 -0.12 45.01 6.14
N PRO A 758 -0.22 46.37 6.21
CA PRO A 758 0.95 47.22 6.31
C PRO A 758 1.66 47.14 7.67
N MET A 759 0.99 46.67 8.73
CA MET A 759 1.52 46.65 10.11
C MET A 759 2.87 45.93 10.23
N ARG A 760 2.93 44.71 9.66
CA ARG A 760 4.17 43.93 9.68
C ARG A 760 5.33 44.65 9.03
N ARG A 761 5.10 45.32 7.89
CA ARG A 761 6.12 46.09 7.18
C ARG A 761 6.61 47.29 8.00
N ILE A 762 5.68 47.99 8.66
CA ILE A 762 6.03 49.15 9.50
C ILE A 762 6.81 48.72 10.74
N VAL A 763 6.36 47.63 11.41
CA VAL A 763 7.13 47.09 12.54
C VAL A 763 8.54 46.67 12.10
N GLN A 764 8.66 46.00 10.96
CA GLN A 764 9.98 45.66 10.40
C GLN A 764 10.84 46.89 10.12
N GLN A 765 10.31 47.85 9.42
CA GLN A 765 11.07 49.08 9.06
C GLN A 765 11.45 49.93 10.25
N THR A 766 10.70 49.91 11.34
CA THR A 766 10.97 50.70 12.53
C THR A 766 11.67 49.90 13.61
N VAL A 767 11.03 48.86 14.15
CA VAL A 767 11.52 48.15 15.33
C VAL A 767 12.78 47.32 14.99
N GLU A 768 12.77 46.56 13.89
CA GLU A 768 13.94 45.75 13.50
C GLU A 768 15.15 46.66 13.15
N ASN A 769 14.92 47.80 12.51
CA ASN A 769 15.99 48.76 12.25
C ASN A 769 16.58 49.39 13.52
N ILE A 770 15.71 49.75 14.49
CA ILE A 770 16.16 50.26 15.79
C ILE A 770 17.02 49.22 16.50
N VAL A 771 16.54 47.97 16.57
CA VAL A 771 17.27 46.83 17.18
C VAL A 771 18.60 46.62 16.45
N ALA A 772 18.58 46.57 15.11
CA ALA A 772 19.79 46.39 14.31
C ALA A 772 20.83 47.49 14.55
N LYS A 773 20.39 48.78 14.61
CA LYS A 773 21.28 49.89 14.95
C LYS A 773 21.84 49.76 16.37
N ALA A 774 21.01 49.41 17.36
CA ALA A 774 21.44 49.26 18.76
C ALA A 774 22.48 48.12 18.93
N VAL A 775 22.29 47.02 18.22
CA VAL A 775 23.26 45.91 18.18
C VAL A 775 24.56 46.28 17.49
N LEU A 776 24.49 47.00 16.36
CA LEU A 776 25.69 47.40 15.61
C LEU A 776 26.48 48.53 16.29
N SER A 777 25.78 49.43 17.02
CA SER A 777 26.45 50.51 17.82
C SER A 777 27.04 50.00 19.12
N GLY A 778 26.73 48.77 19.54
CA GLY A 778 27.16 48.19 20.82
C GLY A 778 26.36 48.70 22.03
N GLU A 779 25.21 49.34 21.79
CA GLU A 779 24.30 49.79 22.84
C GLU A 779 23.44 48.61 23.39
N MET A 780 23.36 47.51 22.65
CA MET A 780 22.67 46.29 23.02
C MET A 780 23.58 45.08 22.82
N ASN A 781 23.83 44.33 23.88
CA ASN A 781 24.66 43.15 23.91
C ASN A 781 23.79 41.89 24.14
N ASP A 782 24.40 40.69 23.94
CA ASP A 782 23.74 39.45 24.20
C ASP A 782 23.23 39.39 25.66
N GLY A 783 21.92 39.15 25.82
CA GLY A 783 21.23 39.12 27.11
C GLY A 783 20.55 40.40 27.54
N ASP A 784 20.67 41.51 26.77
CA ASP A 784 20.03 42.78 27.07
C ASP A 784 18.58 42.85 26.56
N SER A 785 17.78 43.72 27.22
CA SER A 785 16.45 44.11 26.79
C SER A 785 16.39 45.57 26.42
N ILE A 786 15.82 45.85 25.23
CA ILE A 786 15.63 47.23 24.78
C ILE A 786 14.16 47.64 24.94
N MET A 787 13.90 48.80 25.57
CA MET A 787 12.57 49.37 25.60
C MET A 787 12.46 50.46 24.54
N ILE A 788 11.61 50.25 23.53
CA ILE A 788 11.41 51.18 22.43
C ILE A 788 10.21 52.07 22.77
N ASN A 789 10.41 53.37 22.72
CA ASN A 789 9.37 54.40 22.94
C ASN A 789 8.92 55.09 21.65
N ALA A 790 7.83 55.86 21.72
CA ALA A 790 7.26 56.53 20.57
C ALA A 790 8.22 57.53 19.91
N ALA A 791 9.18 58.13 20.64
CA ALA A 791 10.15 59.03 20.10
C ALA A 791 11.16 58.33 19.16
N MET A 792 11.65 57.15 19.58
CA MET A 792 12.56 56.32 18.78
C MET A 792 11.90 55.85 17.48
N ILE A 793 10.60 55.50 17.52
CA ILE A 793 9.84 55.11 16.34
C ILE A 793 9.67 56.27 15.37
N LYS A 794 9.37 57.50 15.87
CA LYS A 794 9.27 58.68 15.02
C LYS A 794 10.60 59.01 14.33
N GLU A 795 11.70 58.94 15.07
CA GLU A 795 13.04 59.17 14.52
C GLU A 795 13.45 58.11 13.48
N SER A 796 12.90 56.89 13.60
CA SER A 796 13.19 55.82 12.61
C SER A 796 12.30 55.89 11.37
N LEU A 797 11.17 56.65 11.43
CA LEU A 797 10.26 56.87 10.31
C LEU A 797 10.58 58.10 9.47
N ASP A 798 11.23 59.11 10.09
CA ASP A 798 11.77 60.32 9.42
C ASP A 798 13.15 60.00 8.79
#